data_9271f2c9d069cf6d4ec9afb8c7ecbd46
#
_entry.id   9271f2c9d069cf6d4ec9afb8c7ecbd46
#
_cell.length_a   1.000
_cell.length_b   1.000
_cell.length_c   1.000
_cell.angle_alpha   90.00
_cell.angle_beta   90.00
_cell.angle_gamma   90.00
#
_symmetry.space_group_name_H-M   'P 1'
#
loop_
_entity.id
_entity.type
_entity.pdbx_description
1 polymer ?
#
loop_
_entity_poly.entity_id
_entity_poly.type
_entity_poly.pdbx_seq_one_letter_code
_entity_poly.pdbx_strand_id
1 'polypeptide(L)'
;MLRRASLLSLVLLAAAYGFAEVEFSDLDLSTEDQLLFRATLEVPGEPGYSALFRADVEERTLEQLTFYTESLSYLNQTGQLQLQNHFGVFRSDETLQRFDPIAQFPGFVTGRQVEAGKITPIRSSPDGRYIVYIRSTSPGYGRLILGDLEEDREHTVSSEVEFSLSDPPVRWSPDSQFFVYSKGGEIYYYSFGQLQEGRLLDEDFRCLAEGTIDSAQWSRAGELFYISGFLVYRVLGVEFFARSLYQELLSFGSIAGKLPFAFDPSFDRFWISPDGEQILLSKGGRNLFLYLLQNEDFASTGGSIELPYLLLPRNTRVRQAVWNNAGEVTLLTGSIRRGVQETAVYRLDTSDPNDLAFRREDDRNIRELSLSPDGRSLALTGADQVTVRDYDSWRVIRRFPLRDARTAVWLDPESLVIAGAYRGQRVTLGRNSRAEDLFLSQAESFGFLPGEDSDAPIVVASENADFFRYDDGVWEERRDVELPEPRVASGRFRVYLETLNSGIYRNIVMVRNIQGVDTSRLFLPPAREYEPFPEDDDPINLVNFNHGSRIRRREVSFAFNAISSVEGLTEILNILAEYGVKTTFFVNGDFIRQHPDAVREIAESGHEVGSLFYTYFNMTDARYQITREFIQQGLARNEDEYFEATGRELSLLWHAPYYFVSPLILEASRELDYIYIGRDVDSLDWVPRLDERGLSRLYEPASQIVERVLEEKKPGSIISMTIGRPLADRPYGGRDDYLFQRLDVLINRLIERGYSVVPVSTLLERVQ
;
A
#
# COMPACT_ATOMS: atom_id res chain seq x y z
N MET A 1 -29.98 -31.96 -11.25
CA MET A 1 -30.06 -30.83 -10.31
C MET A 1 -28.69 -30.40 -9.74
N LEU A 2 -27.71 -31.27 -9.57
CA LEU A 2 -26.37 -30.92 -9.06
C LEU A 2 -25.49 -30.02 -9.97
N ARG A 3 -25.67 -30.09 -11.32
CA ARG A 3 -24.89 -29.24 -12.25
C ARG A 3 -25.37 -27.77 -12.33
N ARG A 4 -26.60 -27.46 -11.90
CA ARG A 4 -27.12 -26.08 -11.89
C ARG A 4 -26.73 -25.35 -10.58
N ALA A 5 -26.51 -26.05 -9.47
CA ALA A 5 -26.06 -25.48 -8.23
C ALA A 5 -24.57 -25.04 -8.30
N SER A 6 -23.74 -25.80 -9.03
CA SER A 6 -22.31 -25.45 -9.21
C SER A 6 -22.11 -24.22 -10.12
N LEU A 7 -22.99 -24.00 -11.12
CA LEU A 7 -22.91 -22.80 -11.96
C LEU A 7 -23.41 -21.54 -11.23
N LEU A 8 -24.42 -21.68 -10.36
CA LEU A 8 -24.89 -20.55 -9.53
C LEU A 8 -23.87 -20.16 -8.46
N SER A 9 -23.14 -21.13 -7.90
CA SER A 9 -22.04 -20.83 -6.95
C SER A 9 -20.84 -20.19 -7.63
N LEU A 10 -20.53 -20.56 -8.89
CA LEU A 10 -19.45 -19.90 -9.65
C LEU A 10 -19.85 -18.49 -10.10
N VAL A 11 -21.13 -18.25 -10.45
CA VAL A 11 -21.63 -16.92 -10.81
C VAL A 11 -21.74 -16.01 -9.58
N LEU A 12 -22.05 -16.55 -8.40
CA LEU A 12 -22.05 -15.80 -7.14
C LEU A 12 -20.64 -15.51 -6.61
N LEU A 13 -19.65 -16.36 -6.92
CA LEU A 13 -18.23 -16.08 -6.63
C LEU A 13 -17.63 -15.07 -7.63
N ALA A 14 -18.05 -15.08 -8.89
CA ALA A 14 -17.62 -14.09 -9.88
C ALA A 14 -18.24 -12.69 -9.64
N ALA A 15 -19.39 -12.61 -8.96
CA ALA A 15 -20.02 -11.35 -8.58
C ALA A 15 -19.38 -10.71 -7.31
N ALA A 16 -18.47 -11.43 -6.60
CA ALA A 16 -17.79 -10.94 -5.40
C ALA A 16 -16.46 -10.24 -5.70
N TYR A 17 -16.00 -10.21 -6.94
CA TYR A 17 -14.78 -9.51 -7.39
C TYR A 17 -15.12 -8.46 -8.44
N GLY A 18 -16.08 -7.58 -8.12
CA GLY A 18 -16.26 -6.34 -8.88
C GLY A 18 -15.04 -5.44 -8.66
N PHE A 19 -14.51 -4.84 -9.72
CA PHE A 19 -13.51 -3.79 -9.60
C PHE A 19 -14.15 -2.55 -8.98
N ALA A 20 -13.38 -1.78 -8.22
CA ALA A 20 -13.85 -0.46 -7.82
C ALA A 20 -14.01 0.40 -9.08
N GLU A 21 -15.05 1.22 -9.09
CA GLU A 21 -15.38 2.08 -10.22
C GLU A 21 -15.50 3.54 -9.77
N VAL A 22 -15.01 4.45 -10.61
CA VAL A 22 -15.15 5.89 -10.41
C VAL A 22 -16.16 6.43 -11.40
N GLU A 23 -17.16 7.12 -10.89
CA GLU A 23 -18.19 7.81 -11.68
C GLU A 23 -18.18 9.31 -11.35
N PHE A 24 -18.08 10.13 -12.39
CA PHE A 24 -18.24 11.57 -12.28
C PHE A 24 -19.70 11.97 -12.56
N SER A 25 -20.22 12.91 -11.78
CA SER A 25 -21.61 13.39 -11.93
C SER A 25 -21.75 14.85 -11.49
N ASP A 26 -22.93 15.40 -11.70
CA ASP A 26 -23.38 16.69 -11.16
C ASP A 26 -22.45 17.86 -11.53
N LEU A 27 -22.29 18.12 -12.82
CA LEU A 27 -21.46 19.22 -13.32
C LEU A 27 -22.16 20.57 -13.13
N ASP A 28 -21.47 21.56 -12.55
CA ASP A 28 -21.90 22.96 -12.54
C ASP A 28 -20.72 23.88 -12.88
N LEU A 29 -20.86 24.66 -13.98
CA LEU A 29 -19.82 25.54 -14.51
C LEU A 29 -20.19 27.00 -14.24
N SER A 30 -19.32 27.72 -13.53
CA SER A 30 -19.49 29.15 -13.28
C SER A 30 -19.29 29.99 -14.55
N THR A 31 -19.63 31.26 -14.49
CA THR A 31 -19.36 32.24 -15.57
C THR A 31 -17.87 32.54 -15.71
N GLU A 32 -17.06 32.23 -14.71
CA GLU A 32 -15.60 32.46 -14.63
C GLU A 32 -14.78 31.20 -14.89
N ASP A 33 -15.42 30.20 -15.52
CA ASP A 33 -14.78 28.94 -15.93
C ASP A 33 -14.31 28.05 -14.76
N GLN A 34 -14.89 28.26 -13.56
CA GLN A 34 -14.73 27.32 -12.43
C GLN A 34 -15.79 26.21 -12.55
N LEU A 35 -15.36 24.96 -12.43
CA LEU A 35 -16.24 23.79 -12.52
C LEU A 35 -16.35 23.09 -11.18
N LEU A 36 -17.59 22.85 -10.73
CA LEU A 36 -17.88 21.92 -9.66
C LEU A 36 -18.36 20.58 -10.23
N PHE A 37 -17.92 19.49 -9.65
CA PHE A 37 -18.37 18.15 -9.99
C PHE A 37 -18.19 17.19 -8.85
N ARG A 38 -18.95 16.11 -8.88
CA ARG A 38 -18.88 15.01 -7.94
C ARG A 38 -18.08 13.84 -8.54
N ALA A 39 -17.20 13.23 -7.74
CA ALA A 39 -16.62 11.95 -8.03
C ALA A 39 -17.10 10.93 -6.99
N THR A 40 -17.66 9.82 -7.44
CA THR A 40 -18.10 8.71 -6.59
C THR A 40 -17.24 7.51 -6.86
N LEU A 41 -16.64 6.95 -5.81
CA LEU A 41 -15.90 5.69 -5.83
C LEU A 41 -16.81 4.60 -5.29
N GLU A 42 -17.17 3.64 -6.11
CA GLU A 42 -17.90 2.45 -5.71
C GLU A 42 -16.93 1.29 -5.47
N VAL A 43 -16.89 0.78 -4.25
CA VAL A 43 -16.09 -0.38 -3.86
C VAL A 43 -17.04 -1.55 -3.58
N PRO A 44 -16.87 -2.70 -4.25
CA PRO A 44 -17.76 -3.84 -4.05
C PRO A 44 -17.81 -4.31 -2.59
N GLY A 45 -19.01 -4.34 -2.03
CA GLY A 45 -19.24 -4.78 -0.65
C GLY A 45 -19.06 -3.70 0.42
N GLU A 46 -18.74 -2.48 0.03
CA GLU A 46 -18.59 -1.33 0.91
C GLU A 46 -19.53 -0.17 0.53
N PRO A 47 -19.81 0.76 1.43
CA PRO A 47 -20.52 1.98 1.07
C PRO A 47 -19.71 2.79 0.06
N GLY A 48 -20.35 3.31 -0.96
CA GLY A 48 -19.71 4.22 -1.91
C GLY A 48 -19.23 5.51 -1.24
N TYR A 49 -18.11 6.03 -1.73
CA TYR A 49 -17.51 7.28 -1.25
C TYR A 49 -17.72 8.37 -2.30
N SER A 50 -18.23 9.51 -1.90
CA SER A 50 -18.42 10.66 -2.80
C SER A 50 -17.61 11.85 -2.31
N ALA A 51 -16.95 12.52 -3.24
CA ALA A 51 -16.22 13.75 -2.99
C ALA A 51 -16.64 14.84 -3.99
N LEU A 52 -16.73 16.08 -3.52
CA LEU A 52 -16.93 17.27 -4.33
C LEU A 52 -15.59 17.88 -4.70
N PHE A 53 -15.43 18.22 -5.96
CA PHE A 53 -14.25 18.85 -6.50
C PHE A 53 -14.57 20.19 -7.14
N ARG A 54 -13.63 21.12 -7.02
CA ARG A 54 -13.58 22.36 -7.79
C ARG A 54 -12.38 22.27 -8.76
N ALA A 55 -12.60 22.67 -10.00
CA ALA A 55 -11.55 22.74 -11.00
C ALA A 55 -11.59 24.10 -11.70
N ASP A 56 -10.41 24.70 -11.89
CA ASP A 56 -10.24 25.77 -12.85
C ASP A 56 -10.04 25.14 -14.24
N VAL A 57 -10.95 25.46 -15.17
CA VAL A 57 -10.96 24.84 -16.50
C VAL A 57 -9.83 25.39 -17.38
N GLU A 58 -9.42 26.64 -17.19
CA GLU A 58 -8.36 27.29 -17.96
C GLU A 58 -6.97 26.91 -17.44
N GLU A 59 -6.76 27.05 -16.14
CA GLU A 59 -5.49 26.73 -15.47
C GLU A 59 -5.29 25.23 -15.24
N ARG A 60 -6.37 24.44 -15.35
CA ARG A 60 -6.40 23.00 -15.09
C ARG A 60 -5.95 22.61 -13.68
N THR A 61 -6.25 23.44 -12.72
CA THR A 61 -6.06 23.14 -11.30
C THR A 61 -7.25 22.38 -10.75
N LEU A 62 -7.03 21.56 -9.75
CA LEU A 62 -8.05 20.74 -9.11
C LEU A 62 -7.93 20.83 -7.59
N GLU A 63 -9.05 21.08 -6.92
CA GLU A 63 -9.17 21.11 -5.47
C GLU A 63 -10.31 20.21 -5.01
N GLN A 64 -10.07 19.38 -3.99
CA GLN A 64 -11.12 18.61 -3.34
C GLN A 64 -11.72 19.43 -2.22
N LEU A 65 -13.05 19.48 -2.15
CA LEU A 65 -13.80 20.32 -1.20
C LEU A 65 -14.44 19.53 -0.07
N THR A 66 -14.76 18.24 -0.26
CA THR A 66 -15.38 17.41 0.77
C THR A 66 -14.53 16.16 1.04
N PHE A 67 -14.47 15.78 2.31
CA PHE A 67 -13.55 14.75 2.79
C PHE A 67 -14.29 13.73 3.63
N TYR A 68 -14.75 12.67 3.01
CA TYR A 68 -15.34 11.54 3.71
C TYR A 68 -14.33 10.93 4.68
N THR A 69 -14.74 10.75 5.93
CA THR A 69 -13.85 10.28 6.99
C THR A 69 -14.08 8.80 7.26
N GLU A 70 -13.11 7.97 6.90
CA GLU A 70 -13.04 6.57 7.33
C GLU A 70 -12.22 6.44 8.61
N SER A 71 -11.07 7.08 8.64
CA SER A 71 -10.17 7.15 9.78
C SER A 71 -9.65 8.57 9.97
N LEU A 72 -9.57 9.03 11.20
CA LEU A 72 -9.06 10.34 11.57
C LEU A 72 -8.02 10.16 12.68
N SER A 73 -6.92 10.88 12.60
CA SER A 73 -5.88 10.92 13.63
C SER A 73 -5.35 12.34 13.81
N TYR A 74 -4.84 12.63 14.98
CA TYR A 74 -4.19 13.89 15.29
C TYR A 74 -2.70 13.69 15.46
N LEU A 75 -1.91 14.39 14.66
CA LEU A 75 -0.46 14.34 14.65
C LEU A 75 0.07 15.35 15.68
N ASN A 76 0.35 14.88 16.90
CA ASN A 76 0.75 15.74 18.01
C ASN A 76 2.03 16.56 17.74
N GLN A 77 2.92 16.05 16.87
CA GLN A 77 4.19 16.72 16.56
C GLN A 77 4.00 17.95 15.66
N THR A 78 3.07 17.89 14.74
CA THR A 78 2.80 18.95 13.75
C THR A 78 1.53 19.76 14.06
N GLY A 79 0.69 19.29 15.00
CA GLY A 79 -0.57 19.95 15.32
C GLY A 79 -1.65 19.81 14.24
N GLN A 80 -1.51 18.85 13.34
CA GLN A 80 -2.37 18.67 12.17
C GLN A 80 -3.31 17.47 12.32
N LEU A 81 -4.45 17.52 11.66
CA LEU A 81 -5.32 16.36 11.48
C LEU A 81 -4.88 15.58 10.23
N GLN A 82 -4.92 14.27 10.31
CA GLN A 82 -4.74 13.40 9.19
C GLN A 82 -5.99 12.54 9.00
N LEU A 83 -6.59 12.68 7.84
CA LEU A 83 -7.80 11.99 7.41
C LEU A 83 -7.42 10.94 6.37
N GLN A 84 -8.00 9.75 6.48
CA GLN A 84 -7.82 8.66 5.53
C GLN A 84 -9.15 8.13 5.06
N ASN A 85 -9.22 7.83 3.78
CA ASN A 85 -10.35 7.14 3.14
C ASN A 85 -9.86 6.43 1.87
N HIS A 86 -10.77 5.86 1.08
CA HIS A 86 -10.41 5.17 -0.16
C HIS A 86 -9.91 6.10 -1.27
N PHE A 87 -10.11 7.40 -1.17
CA PHE A 87 -9.50 8.38 -2.08
C PHE A 87 -8.06 8.72 -1.70
N GLY A 88 -7.65 8.47 -0.46
CA GLY A 88 -6.28 8.73 -0.07
C GLY A 88 -6.09 9.16 1.38
N VAL A 89 -4.94 9.79 1.60
CA VAL A 89 -4.52 10.42 2.85
C VAL A 89 -4.47 11.92 2.64
N PHE A 90 -5.15 12.64 3.52
CA PHE A 90 -5.25 14.08 3.50
C PHE A 90 -4.75 14.63 4.83
N ARG A 91 -4.07 15.74 4.79
CA ARG A 91 -3.53 16.40 5.99
C ARG A 91 -4.02 17.83 6.06
N SER A 92 -4.49 18.23 7.23
CA SER A 92 -4.92 19.60 7.45
C SER A 92 -3.74 20.56 7.56
N ASP A 93 -4.03 21.83 7.38
CA ASP A 93 -3.14 22.90 7.84
C ASP A 93 -3.15 23.01 9.38
N GLU A 94 -2.40 23.96 9.93
CA GLU A 94 -2.35 24.23 11.38
C GLU A 94 -3.68 24.76 11.95
N THR A 95 -4.54 25.36 11.09
CA THR A 95 -5.88 25.85 11.49
C THR A 95 -6.91 24.74 11.52
N LEU A 96 -6.60 23.56 11.01
CA LEU A 96 -7.43 22.37 10.88
C LEU A 96 -8.61 22.52 9.89
N GLN A 97 -8.59 23.53 9.04
CA GLN A 97 -9.71 23.85 8.14
C GLN A 97 -9.45 23.43 6.69
N ARG A 98 -8.22 23.58 6.22
CA ARG A 98 -7.84 23.24 4.86
C ARG A 98 -7.12 21.89 4.82
N PHE A 99 -7.56 20.99 3.96
CA PHE A 99 -6.98 19.67 3.79
C PHE A 99 -6.29 19.56 2.43
N ASP A 100 -5.01 19.20 2.46
CA ASP A 100 -4.22 18.94 1.26
C ASP A 100 -4.03 17.42 1.07
N PRO A 101 -4.10 16.91 -0.17
CA PRO A 101 -3.83 15.52 -0.45
C PRO A 101 -2.35 15.21 -0.29
N ILE A 102 -2.01 14.23 0.55
CA ILE A 102 -0.65 13.72 0.73
C ILE A 102 -0.41 12.53 -0.19
N ALA A 103 -1.37 11.61 -0.24
CA ALA A 103 -1.39 10.51 -1.18
C ALA A 103 -2.84 10.30 -1.63
N GLN A 104 -3.07 10.29 -2.94
CA GLN A 104 -4.41 10.20 -3.49
C GLN A 104 -4.55 9.00 -4.43
N PHE A 105 -5.59 8.19 -4.22
CA PHE A 105 -5.93 7.00 -5.01
C PHE A 105 -7.44 6.99 -5.31
N PRO A 106 -7.84 6.64 -6.52
CA PRO A 106 -6.99 6.54 -7.70
C PRO A 106 -6.37 7.90 -8.01
N GLY A 107 -5.15 7.90 -8.54
CA GLY A 107 -4.45 9.13 -8.87
C GLY A 107 -5.16 9.88 -9.99
N PHE A 108 -6.00 10.83 -9.66
CA PHE A 108 -6.60 11.75 -10.65
C PHE A 108 -5.53 12.59 -11.37
N VAL A 109 -4.36 12.70 -10.77
CA VAL A 109 -3.28 13.60 -11.19
C VAL A 109 -2.07 12.88 -11.80
N THR A 110 -1.83 11.61 -11.51
CA THR A 110 -0.55 10.97 -11.83
C THR A 110 -0.55 10.09 -13.07
N GLY A 111 -1.63 9.93 -13.80
CA GLY A 111 -1.68 9.05 -14.98
C GLY A 111 -1.46 7.55 -14.64
N ARG A 112 -1.16 7.23 -13.39
CA ARG A 112 -1.09 5.87 -12.87
C ARG A 112 -2.50 5.39 -12.61
N GLN A 113 -2.98 4.49 -13.45
CA GLN A 113 -4.23 3.77 -13.20
C GLN A 113 -3.97 2.70 -12.14
N VAL A 114 -4.09 3.07 -10.89
CA VAL A 114 -4.15 2.09 -9.84
C VAL A 114 -5.60 1.62 -9.75
N GLU A 115 -5.83 0.37 -10.05
CA GLU A 115 -7.16 -0.23 -9.90
C GLU A 115 -7.53 -0.20 -8.41
N ALA A 116 -8.54 0.59 -8.06
CA ALA A 116 -8.91 0.84 -6.66
C ALA A 116 -9.26 -0.44 -5.88
N GLY A 117 -9.72 -1.50 -6.52
CA GLY A 117 -9.99 -2.80 -5.87
C GLY A 117 -8.75 -3.61 -5.49
N LYS A 118 -7.55 -3.17 -5.87
CA LYS A 118 -6.29 -3.89 -5.61
C LYS A 118 -5.43 -3.27 -4.51
N ILE A 119 -5.90 -2.24 -3.84
CA ILE A 119 -5.18 -1.56 -2.77
C ILE A 119 -5.97 -1.64 -1.48
N THR A 120 -5.31 -2.06 -0.41
CA THR A 120 -5.88 -2.00 0.94
C THR A 120 -5.94 -0.56 1.43
N PRO A 121 -6.78 -0.26 2.42
CA PRO A 121 -6.76 1.04 3.08
C PRO A 121 -5.35 1.42 3.51
N ILE A 122 -4.95 2.63 3.21
CA ILE A 122 -3.66 3.17 3.56
C ILE A 122 -3.60 3.36 5.08
N ARG A 123 -2.48 3.02 5.69
CA ARG A 123 -2.19 3.29 7.10
C ARG A 123 -0.94 4.14 7.22
N SER A 124 -1.06 5.25 7.93
CA SER A 124 0.07 6.13 8.19
C SER A 124 0.77 5.80 9.51
N SER A 125 2.05 6.14 9.58
CA SER A 125 2.79 6.14 10.84
C SER A 125 2.23 7.18 11.82
N PRO A 126 2.44 7.01 13.13
CA PRO A 126 2.00 7.97 14.14
C PRO A 126 2.58 9.38 13.97
N ASP A 127 3.78 9.53 13.41
CA ASP A 127 4.40 10.81 13.07
C ASP A 127 3.91 11.39 11.73
N GLY A 128 3.19 10.58 10.94
CA GLY A 128 2.64 10.97 9.66
C GLY A 128 3.64 11.00 8.50
N ARG A 129 4.90 10.65 8.71
CA ARG A 129 5.92 10.65 7.65
C ARG A 129 5.72 9.53 6.64
N TYR A 130 5.34 8.35 7.12
CA TYR A 130 5.24 7.15 6.30
C TYR A 130 3.81 6.70 6.10
N ILE A 131 3.54 6.08 4.95
CA ILE A 131 2.32 5.35 4.68
C ILE A 131 2.64 3.90 4.34
N VAL A 132 1.74 2.99 4.72
CA VAL A 132 1.83 1.57 4.36
C VAL A 132 0.50 1.12 3.77
N TYR A 133 0.57 0.37 2.69
CA TYR A 133 -0.58 -0.24 2.04
C TYR A 133 -0.18 -1.55 1.37
N ILE A 134 -1.14 -2.39 1.04
CA ILE A 134 -0.90 -3.62 0.28
C ILE A 134 -1.44 -3.44 -1.14
N ARG A 135 -0.58 -3.70 -2.12
CA ARG A 135 -0.97 -3.79 -3.52
C ARG A 135 -1.28 -5.26 -3.82
N SER A 136 -2.56 -5.58 -4.03
CA SER A 136 -3.02 -6.94 -4.27
C SER A 136 -2.40 -7.50 -5.55
N THR A 137 -1.86 -8.71 -5.47
CA THR A 137 -1.34 -9.49 -6.62
C THR A 137 -2.27 -10.63 -6.98
N SER A 138 -2.95 -11.17 -6.00
CA SER A 138 -3.95 -12.24 -6.16
C SER A 138 -4.96 -12.18 -5.00
N PRO A 139 -6.10 -12.88 -5.07
CA PRO A 139 -7.06 -12.88 -3.98
C PRO A 139 -6.43 -13.28 -2.65
N GLY A 140 -6.44 -12.35 -1.67
CA GLY A 140 -5.90 -12.56 -0.32
C GLY A 140 -4.37 -12.40 -0.19
N TYR A 141 -3.65 -12.10 -1.29
CA TYR A 141 -2.20 -11.90 -1.28
C TYR A 141 -1.81 -10.62 -2.00
N GLY A 142 -0.75 -9.98 -1.53
CA GLY A 142 -0.24 -8.77 -2.14
C GLY A 142 1.15 -8.38 -1.69
N ARG A 143 1.67 -7.30 -2.26
CA ARG A 143 2.94 -6.69 -1.86
C ARG A 143 2.69 -5.62 -0.80
N LEU A 144 3.45 -5.67 0.27
CA LEU A 144 3.46 -4.65 1.30
C LEU A 144 4.37 -3.49 0.86
N ILE A 145 3.76 -2.34 0.64
CA ILE A 145 4.44 -1.14 0.14
C ILE A 145 4.55 -0.12 1.26
N LEU A 146 5.73 0.46 1.41
CA LEU A 146 6.02 1.59 2.28
C LEU A 146 6.28 2.82 1.42
N GLY A 147 5.55 3.90 1.62
CA GLY A 147 5.80 5.21 1.03
C GLY A 147 6.40 6.17 2.06
N ASP A 148 7.54 6.78 1.73
CA ASP A 148 8.10 7.92 2.46
C ASP A 148 7.55 9.19 1.83
N LEU A 149 6.78 9.96 2.60
CA LEU A 149 6.09 11.16 2.12
C LEU A 149 7.01 12.40 2.05
N GLU A 150 8.13 12.40 2.78
CA GLU A 150 9.12 13.47 2.73
C GLU A 150 10.05 13.32 1.51
N GLU A 151 10.46 12.07 1.23
CA GLU A 151 11.38 11.79 0.13
C GLU A 151 10.63 11.45 -1.18
N ASP A 152 9.29 11.37 -1.16
CA ASP A 152 8.43 10.94 -2.28
C ASP A 152 8.92 9.63 -2.91
N ARG A 153 9.20 8.63 -2.06
CA ARG A 153 9.73 7.32 -2.46
C ARG A 153 8.85 6.20 -1.96
N GLU A 154 8.70 5.18 -2.79
CA GLU A 154 8.06 3.92 -2.41
C GLU A 154 9.09 2.79 -2.33
N HIS A 155 8.92 1.93 -1.33
CA HIS A 155 9.73 0.74 -1.11
C HIS A 155 8.85 -0.49 -0.94
N THR A 156 9.14 -1.57 -1.64
CA THR A 156 8.52 -2.86 -1.35
C THR A 156 9.16 -3.45 -0.09
N VAL A 157 8.38 -3.58 0.97
CA VAL A 157 8.82 -4.21 2.23
C VAL A 157 8.81 -5.72 2.10
N SER A 158 7.72 -6.27 1.55
CA SER A 158 7.58 -7.71 1.35
C SER A 158 6.77 -8.00 0.08
N SER A 159 7.22 -9.01 -0.66
CA SER A 159 6.65 -9.36 -1.96
C SER A 159 5.35 -10.17 -1.88
N GLU A 160 5.14 -10.89 -0.80
CA GLU A 160 4.00 -11.79 -0.64
C GLU A 160 3.50 -11.76 0.81
N VAL A 161 2.44 -11.00 1.05
CA VAL A 161 1.79 -10.84 2.35
C VAL A 161 0.33 -11.22 2.22
N GLU A 162 -0.15 -12.04 3.16
CA GLU A 162 -1.57 -12.33 3.27
C GLU A 162 -2.31 -11.11 3.83
N PHE A 163 -3.48 -10.78 3.29
CA PHE A 163 -4.26 -9.66 3.78
C PHE A 163 -5.77 -9.90 3.70
N SER A 164 -6.47 -9.19 4.56
CA SER A 164 -7.91 -9.00 4.51
C SER A 164 -8.22 -7.52 4.27
N LEU A 165 -9.23 -7.21 3.49
CA LEU A 165 -9.65 -5.81 3.25
C LEU A 165 -10.13 -5.11 4.54
N SER A 166 -10.58 -5.89 5.53
CA SER A 166 -11.10 -5.35 6.79
C SER A 166 -10.02 -5.10 7.85
N ASP A 167 -8.83 -5.69 7.70
CA ASP A 167 -7.81 -5.66 8.74
C ASP A 167 -6.67 -4.70 8.37
N PRO A 168 -6.08 -3.99 9.34
CA PRO A 168 -4.93 -3.16 9.05
C PRO A 168 -3.75 -4.04 8.63
N PRO A 169 -2.99 -3.67 7.58
CA PRO A 169 -1.88 -4.47 7.10
C PRO A 169 -0.69 -4.50 8.07
N VAL A 170 -0.57 -3.49 8.91
CA VAL A 170 0.56 -3.33 9.86
C VAL A 170 0.10 -2.74 11.19
N ARG A 171 0.91 -2.92 12.23
CA ARG A 171 0.79 -2.23 13.52
C ARG A 171 2.07 -1.45 13.78
N TRP A 172 1.95 -0.15 13.82
CA TRP A 172 3.05 0.78 14.07
C TRP A 172 3.48 0.80 15.53
N SER A 173 4.80 0.97 15.76
CA SER A 173 5.29 1.39 17.07
C SER A 173 4.89 2.85 17.35
N PRO A 174 4.66 3.21 18.63
CA PRO A 174 4.25 4.58 18.98
C PRO A 174 5.25 5.65 18.57
N ASP A 175 6.54 5.30 18.46
CA ASP A 175 7.65 6.19 18.06
C ASP A 175 7.88 6.23 16.55
N SER A 176 7.07 5.53 15.76
CA SER A 176 7.20 5.43 14.29
C SER A 176 8.51 4.81 13.78
N GLN A 177 9.31 4.18 14.65
CA GLN A 177 10.59 3.58 14.25
C GLN A 177 10.45 2.16 13.73
N PHE A 178 9.33 1.51 14.02
CA PHE A 178 9.06 0.12 13.64
C PHE A 178 7.60 -0.07 13.27
N PHE A 179 7.33 -1.11 12.51
CA PHE A 179 6.00 -1.72 12.45
C PHE A 179 6.11 -3.24 12.38
N VAL A 180 5.06 -3.93 12.79
CA VAL A 180 4.92 -5.38 12.66
C VAL A 180 3.87 -5.73 11.63
N TYR A 181 4.07 -6.85 10.94
CA TYR A 181 3.13 -7.45 9.99
C TYR A 181 3.23 -8.97 10.02
N SER A 182 2.33 -9.67 9.38
CA SER A 182 2.36 -11.13 9.29
C SER A 182 2.55 -11.60 7.85
N LYS A 183 3.31 -12.69 7.69
CA LYS A 183 3.60 -13.33 6.41
C LYS A 183 3.79 -14.83 6.61
N GLY A 184 3.03 -15.65 5.88
CA GLY A 184 3.15 -17.10 5.94
C GLY A 184 2.88 -17.71 7.33
N GLY A 185 2.05 -17.07 8.16
CA GLY A 185 1.79 -17.51 9.53
C GLY A 185 2.87 -17.15 10.55
N GLU A 186 3.83 -16.31 10.17
CA GLU A 186 4.91 -15.80 11.03
C GLU A 186 4.78 -14.29 11.22
N ILE A 187 5.36 -13.77 12.30
CA ILE A 187 5.36 -12.32 12.61
C ILE A 187 6.72 -11.75 12.24
N TYR A 188 6.67 -10.69 11.45
CA TYR A 188 7.83 -9.92 11.02
C TYR A 188 7.74 -8.50 11.57
N TYR A 189 8.88 -7.84 11.68
CA TYR A 189 8.94 -6.40 11.90
C TYR A 189 9.81 -5.71 10.85
N TYR A 190 9.56 -4.45 10.64
CA TYR A 190 10.36 -3.58 9.78
C TYR A 190 11.00 -2.47 10.62
N SER A 191 12.29 -2.29 10.48
CA SER A 191 13.07 -1.23 11.15
C SER A 191 13.43 -0.13 10.18
N PHE A 192 13.01 1.10 10.45
CA PHE A 192 13.36 2.25 9.62
C PHE A 192 14.83 2.63 9.74
N GLY A 193 15.42 2.53 10.93
CA GLY A 193 16.83 2.83 11.13
C GLY A 193 17.78 1.95 10.31
N GLN A 194 17.31 0.79 9.87
CA GLN A 194 18.12 -0.17 9.10
C GLN A 194 17.51 -0.46 7.71
N LEU A 195 16.33 0.09 7.40
CA LEU A 195 15.58 -0.13 6.16
C LEU A 195 15.46 -1.62 5.81
N GLN A 196 15.19 -2.46 6.80
CA GLN A 196 15.21 -3.90 6.68
C GLN A 196 14.10 -4.57 7.47
N GLU A 197 13.50 -5.63 6.89
CA GLU A 197 12.64 -6.54 7.64
C GLU A 197 13.46 -7.43 8.58
N GLY A 198 12.90 -7.75 9.72
CA GLY A 198 13.48 -8.65 10.70
C GLY A 198 12.49 -9.73 11.12
N ARG A 199 13.03 -10.83 11.64
CA ARG A 199 12.25 -11.94 12.15
C ARG A 199 12.22 -11.92 13.67
N LEU A 200 11.06 -12.24 14.24
CA LEU A 200 10.92 -12.47 15.67
C LEU A 200 11.25 -13.93 15.98
N LEU A 201 12.20 -14.16 16.86
CA LEU A 201 12.63 -15.48 17.28
C LEU A 201 12.34 -15.68 18.77
N ASP A 202 12.18 -16.96 19.20
CA ASP A 202 12.22 -17.31 20.61
C ASP A 202 13.66 -17.25 21.17
N GLU A 203 13.80 -17.25 22.51
CA GLU A 203 15.11 -17.17 23.20
C GLU A 203 16.06 -18.30 22.81
N ASP A 204 15.54 -19.46 22.41
CA ASP A 204 16.31 -20.64 22.05
C ASP A 204 16.73 -20.67 20.57
N PHE A 205 16.36 -19.70 19.76
CA PHE A 205 16.60 -19.61 18.30
C PHE A 205 16.04 -20.80 17.51
N ARG A 206 15.07 -21.52 18.05
CA ARG A 206 14.57 -22.77 17.48
C ARG A 206 13.30 -22.61 16.69
N CYS A 207 12.47 -21.64 17.06
CA CYS A 207 11.16 -21.42 16.43
C CYS A 207 11.01 -19.97 16.05
N LEU A 208 10.50 -19.74 14.84
CA LEU A 208 9.98 -18.44 14.44
C LEU A 208 8.71 -18.15 15.23
N ALA A 209 8.44 -16.90 15.53
CA ALA A 209 7.19 -16.50 16.18
C ALA A 209 6.02 -16.76 15.25
N GLU A 210 5.34 -17.89 15.46
CA GLU A 210 4.13 -18.23 14.73
C GLU A 210 2.98 -17.33 15.18
N GLY A 211 2.24 -16.78 14.24
CA GLY A 211 1.08 -15.95 14.52
C GLY A 211 0.69 -15.04 13.36
N THR A 212 -0.31 -14.24 13.61
CA THR A 212 -0.77 -13.18 12.70
C THR A 212 -0.52 -11.82 13.35
N ILE A 213 -0.81 -10.73 12.64
CA ILE A 213 -0.73 -9.37 13.19
C ILE A 213 -1.51 -9.21 14.50
N ASP A 214 -2.56 -10.00 14.72
CA ASP A 214 -3.34 -10.01 15.96
C ASP A 214 -2.63 -10.68 17.15
N SER A 215 -1.54 -11.39 16.88
CA SER A 215 -0.67 -11.97 17.90
C SER A 215 0.37 -10.98 18.43
N ALA A 216 0.48 -9.76 17.88
CA ALA A 216 1.46 -8.76 18.26
C ALA A 216 0.81 -7.42 18.62
N GLN A 217 1.30 -6.76 19.67
CA GLN A 217 0.86 -5.42 20.07
C GLN A 217 2.03 -4.61 20.67
N TRP A 218 1.94 -3.30 20.48
CA TRP A 218 2.84 -2.33 21.12
C TRP A 218 2.20 -1.78 22.40
N SER A 219 2.98 -1.71 23.47
CA SER A 219 2.61 -0.92 24.65
C SER A 219 2.73 0.58 24.36
N ARG A 220 2.14 1.41 25.21
CA ARG A 220 2.35 2.87 25.10
C ARG A 220 3.79 3.30 25.32
N ALA A 221 4.57 2.49 26.05
CA ALA A 221 6.00 2.72 26.28
C ALA A 221 6.88 2.35 25.07
N GLY A 222 6.30 1.83 23.98
CA GLY A 222 7.03 1.44 22.77
C GLY A 222 7.61 0.04 22.81
N GLU A 223 7.17 -0.79 23.77
CA GLU A 223 7.60 -2.18 23.86
C GLU A 223 6.68 -3.08 23.02
N LEU A 224 7.27 -4.01 22.28
CA LEU A 224 6.54 -4.99 21.50
C LEU A 224 6.29 -6.24 22.33
N PHE A 225 5.02 -6.65 22.38
CA PHE A 225 4.59 -7.92 22.95
C PHE A 225 3.98 -8.81 21.85
N TYR A 226 4.29 -10.09 21.88
CA TYR A 226 3.64 -11.06 21.01
C TYR A 226 3.37 -12.38 21.73
N ILE A 227 2.37 -13.10 21.24
CA ILE A 227 1.97 -14.39 21.80
C ILE A 227 2.14 -15.44 20.70
N SER A 228 2.94 -16.46 21.00
CA SER A 228 3.13 -17.65 20.16
C SER A 228 2.81 -18.89 20.96
N GLY A 229 1.81 -19.65 20.53
CA GLY A 229 1.33 -20.83 21.26
C GLY A 229 0.88 -20.51 22.68
N PHE A 230 1.61 -20.99 23.69
CA PHE A 230 1.32 -20.77 25.11
C PHE A 230 2.15 -19.66 25.75
N LEU A 231 3.08 -19.07 25.00
CA LEU A 231 4.06 -18.15 25.56
C LEU A 231 3.78 -16.71 25.12
N VAL A 232 3.92 -15.83 26.11
CA VAL A 232 3.92 -14.37 25.91
C VAL A 232 5.36 -13.91 25.90
N TYR A 233 5.75 -13.20 24.86
CA TYR A 233 7.08 -12.65 24.69
C TYR A 233 7.05 -11.13 24.78
N ARG A 234 8.10 -10.55 25.37
CA ARG A 234 8.38 -9.12 25.38
C ARG A 234 9.68 -8.90 24.63
N VAL A 235 9.67 -8.05 23.65
CA VAL A 235 10.84 -7.72 22.85
C VAL A 235 11.58 -6.59 23.55
N LEU A 236 12.80 -6.87 24.01
CA LEU A 236 13.62 -5.91 24.78
C LEU A 236 14.48 -5.01 23.89
N GLY A 237 14.62 -5.33 22.62
CA GLY A 237 15.39 -4.57 21.66
C GLY A 237 15.55 -5.32 20.34
N VAL A 238 16.06 -4.60 19.37
CA VAL A 238 16.41 -5.14 18.06
C VAL A 238 17.91 -5.18 17.95
N GLU A 239 18.48 -6.37 17.92
CA GLU A 239 19.92 -6.56 17.78
C GLU A 239 20.26 -7.06 16.38
N PHE A 240 21.32 -6.48 15.83
CA PHE A 240 21.89 -6.92 14.58
C PHE A 240 22.82 -8.10 14.81
N PHE A 241 22.47 -9.27 14.30
CA PHE A 241 23.25 -10.48 14.48
C PHE A 241 24.08 -10.79 13.21
N ALA A 242 25.38 -10.77 13.33
CA ALA A 242 26.30 -11.27 12.31
C ALA A 242 26.55 -12.76 12.54
N ARG A 243 25.72 -13.65 11.99
CA ARG A 243 26.05 -15.09 11.90
C ARG A 243 26.78 -15.36 10.60
N SER A 244 28.04 -15.70 10.71
CA SER A 244 29.02 -16.21 9.73
C SER A 244 28.87 -15.95 8.22
N LEU A 245 27.72 -15.63 7.67
CA LEU A 245 27.48 -15.28 6.25
C LEU A 245 26.19 -14.46 6.01
N TYR A 246 25.33 -14.36 7.02
CA TYR A 246 24.07 -13.65 6.93
C TYR A 246 24.00 -12.64 8.08
N GLN A 247 23.89 -11.38 7.72
CA GLN A 247 23.56 -10.32 8.68
C GLN A 247 22.04 -10.23 8.68
N GLU A 248 21.41 -10.81 9.68
CA GLU A 248 19.96 -10.72 9.88
C GLU A 248 19.66 -9.81 11.06
N LEU A 249 18.64 -9.01 10.93
CA LEU A 249 18.03 -8.33 12.05
C LEU A 249 17.19 -9.36 12.80
N LEU A 250 17.60 -9.65 14.02
CA LEU A 250 16.89 -10.55 14.89
C LEU A 250 16.39 -9.77 16.09
N SER A 251 15.14 -9.93 16.42
CA SER A 251 14.59 -9.44 17.66
C SER A 251 14.32 -10.60 18.58
N PHE A 252 14.94 -10.55 19.76
CA PHE A 252 14.77 -11.58 20.78
C PHE A 252 13.63 -11.19 21.68
N GLY A 253 12.59 -12.07 21.73
CA GLY A 253 11.56 -12.00 22.75
C GLY A 253 12.02 -12.74 23.99
N SER A 254 12.15 -12.04 25.11
CA SER A 254 12.20 -12.70 26.41
C SER A 254 10.81 -13.23 26.78
N ILE A 255 10.74 -14.39 27.42
CA ILE A 255 9.47 -14.94 27.89
C ILE A 255 8.98 -14.07 29.04
N ALA A 256 7.91 -13.33 28.80
CA ALA A 256 7.25 -12.48 29.80
C ALA A 256 6.15 -13.23 30.55
N GLY A 257 5.67 -14.37 30.02
CA GLY A 257 4.65 -15.14 30.67
C GLY A 257 4.27 -16.42 29.94
N LYS A 258 3.54 -17.31 30.64
CA LYS A 258 3.02 -18.56 30.08
C LYS A 258 1.51 -18.64 30.30
N LEU A 259 0.77 -18.76 29.23
CA LEU A 259 -0.67 -18.88 29.25
C LEU A 259 -1.10 -20.32 29.59
N PRO A 260 -2.25 -20.53 30.28
CA PRO A 260 -2.79 -21.84 30.56
C PRO A 260 -3.45 -22.51 29.34
N PHE A 261 -3.52 -21.82 28.21
CA PHE A 261 -4.09 -22.29 26.95
C PHE A 261 -3.28 -21.76 25.76
N ALA A 262 -3.38 -22.46 24.62
CA ALA A 262 -2.80 -21.98 23.38
C ALA A 262 -3.61 -20.77 22.85
N PHE A 263 -2.92 -19.73 22.46
CA PHE A 263 -3.50 -18.55 21.81
C PHE A 263 -3.76 -18.86 20.33
N ASP A 264 -4.99 -18.63 19.89
CA ASP A 264 -5.40 -18.78 18.49
C ASP A 264 -5.77 -17.40 17.95
N PRO A 265 -4.90 -16.78 17.12
CA PRO A 265 -5.12 -15.42 16.63
C PRO A 265 -6.38 -15.28 15.76
N SER A 266 -6.95 -16.37 15.25
CA SER A 266 -8.21 -16.32 14.50
C SER A 266 -9.42 -15.98 15.36
N PHE A 267 -9.37 -16.35 16.66
CA PHE A 267 -10.50 -16.22 17.57
C PHE A 267 -10.19 -15.46 18.86
N ASP A 268 -8.93 -15.42 19.25
CA ASP A 268 -8.46 -14.81 20.50
C ASP A 268 -7.95 -13.40 20.24
N ARG A 269 -8.04 -12.54 21.25
CA ARG A 269 -7.49 -11.17 21.22
C ARG A 269 -6.86 -10.86 22.56
N PHE A 270 -5.89 -9.97 22.57
CA PHE A 270 -5.30 -9.47 23.81
C PHE A 270 -5.08 -7.97 23.76
N TRP A 271 -4.98 -7.35 24.91
CA TRP A 271 -4.70 -5.94 25.10
C TRP A 271 -3.75 -5.77 26.25
N ILE A 272 -2.77 -4.91 26.10
CA ILE A 272 -1.71 -4.65 27.07
C ILE A 272 -2.06 -3.40 27.86
N SER A 273 -1.85 -3.42 29.18
CA SER A 273 -1.95 -2.23 30.00
C SER A 273 -0.91 -1.17 29.61
N PRO A 274 -1.16 0.11 29.85
CA PRO A 274 -0.23 1.20 29.48
C PRO A 274 1.17 1.06 30.09
N ASP A 275 1.27 0.47 31.28
CA ASP A 275 2.51 0.18 31.99
C ASP A 275 3.23 -1.10 31.52
N GLY A 276 2.57 -1.90 30.68
CA GLY A 276 3.10 -3.17 30.20
C GLY A 276 3.12 -4.31 31.23
N GLU A 277 2.44 -4.16 32.38
CA GLU A 277 2.46 -5.14 33.47
C GLU A 277 1.29 -6.13 33.43
N GLN A 278 0.21 -5.80 32.72
CA GLN A 278 -1.00 -6.63 32.64
C GLN A 278 -1.43 -6.88 31.19
N ILE A 279 -1.98 -8.06 30.95
CA ILE A 279 -2.61 -8.41 29.68
C ILE A 279 -4.05 -8.84 29.93
N LEU A 280 -4.98 -8.20 29.24
CA LEU A 280 -6.35 -8.67 29.13
C LEU A 280 -6.47 -9.59 27.92
N LEU A 281 -6.88 -10.82 28.11
CA LEU A 281 -7.03 -11.84 27.09
C LEU A 281 -8.50 -12.15 26.87
N SER A 282 -8.91 -12.20 25.62
CA SER A 282 -10.24 -12.69 25.20
C SER A 282 -10.11 -14.03 24.49
N LYS A 283 -10.44 -15.13 25.16
CA LYS A 283 -10.40 -16.48 24.61
C LYS A 283 -11.71 -16.84 23.93
N GLY A 284 -11.65 -17.21 22.64
CA GLY A 284 -12.83 -17.48 21.82
C GLY A 284 -13.79 -16.30 21.74
N GLY A 285 -13.29 -15.08 21.92
CA GLY A 285 -14.04 -13.84 21.88
C GLY A 285 -14.96 -13.61 23.09
N ARG A 286 -15.05 -14.53 24.06
CA ARG A 286 -16.05 -14.49 25.12
C ARG A 286 -15.50 -14.63 26.54
N ASN A 287 -14.50 -15.47 26.74
CA ASN A 287 -13.88 -15.65 28.05
C ASN A 287 -12.77 -14.63 28.20
N LEU A 288 -12.90 -13.75 29.19
CA LEU A 288 -11.90 -12.73 29.49
C LEU A 288 -11.03 -13.19 30.64
N PHE A 289 -9.73 -13.10 30.48
CA PHE A 289 -8.72 -13.41 31.49
C PHE A 289 -7.83 -12.21 31.71
N LEU A 290 -7.54 -11.88 32.95
CA LEU A 290 -6.51 -10.91 33.29
C LEU A 290 -5.25 -11.66 33.70
N TYR A 291 -4.15 -11.35 33.02
CA TYR A 291 -2.85 -11.95 33.23
C TYR A 291 -1.85 -10.90 33.70
N LEU A 292 -1.17 -11.17 34.81
CA LEU A 292 -0.08 -10.32 35.30
C LEU A 292 1.24 -10.80 34.71
N LEU A 293 1.96 -9.91 34.02
CA LEU A 293 3.30 -10.15 33.54
C LEU A 293 4.26 -10.00 34.71
N GLN A 294 4.91 -11.08 35.12
CA GLN A 294 5.88 -11.06 36.21
C GLN A 294 7.28 -11.00 35.63
N ASN A 295 8.06 -10.03 36.09
CA ASN A 295 9.48 -9.99 35.81
C ASN A 295 10.20 -11.14 36.55
N GLU A 296 10.93 -11.96 35.80
CA GLU A 296 12.13 -12.74 36.14
C GLU A 296 12.04 -14.19 36.65
N ASP A 297 10.95 -14.78 37.15
CA ASP A 297 11.08 -16.14 37.73
C ASP A 297 10.07 -17.22 37.24
N PHE A 298 9.57 -17.08 36.04
CA PHE A 298 8.57 -18.02 35.50
C PHE A 298 9.11 -19.43 35.15
N ALA A 299 10.41 -19.59 35.03
CA ALA A 299 11.00 -20.89 34.66
C ALA A 299 10.99 -21.93 35.79
N SER A 300 10.69 -21.54 37.03
CA SER A 300 10.88 -22.43 38.19
C SER A 300 9.63 -22.98 38.86
N THR A 301 8.44 -22.47 38.54
CA THR A 301 7.19 -22.98 39.18
C THR A 301 6.27 -23.65 38.16
N GLY A 302 6.34 -24.97 38.06
CA GLY A 302 5.41 -25.80 37.29
C GLY A 302 3.98 -25.87 37.84
N GLY A 303 3.46 -24.81 38.42
CA GLY A 303 2.09 -24.72 38.92
C GLY A 303 1.13 -24.20 37.85
N SER A 304 -0.04 -24.82 37.73
CA SER A 304 -1.13 -24.25 36.92
C SER A 304 -1.60 -22.96 37.59
N ILE A 305 -1.45 -21.85 36.90
CA ILE A 305 -1.96 -20.55 37.36
C ILE A 305 -3.45 -20.52 37.03
N GLU A 306 -4.30 -20.46 38.05
CA GLU A 306 -5.70 -20.10 37.86
C GLU A 306 -5.76 -18.59 37.56
N LEU A 307 -6.04 -18.23 36.30
CA LEU A 307 -6.28 -16.85 35.94
C LEU A 307 -7.69 -16.42 36.34
N PRO A 308 -7.86 -15.26 36.98
CA PRO A 308 -9.17 -14.66 37.15
C PRO A 308 -9.85 -14.51 35.79
N TYR A 309 -11.07 -14.99 35.65
CA TYR A 309 -11.79 -14.89 34.41
C TYR A 309 -13.22 -14.36 34.59
N LEU A 310 -13.70 -13.68 33.56
CA LEU A 310 -15.04 -13.19 33.42
C LEU A 310 -15.68 -13.74 32.15
N LEU A 311 -16.95 -14.12 32.26
CA LEU A 311 -17.70 -14.67 31.16
C LEU A 311 -18.64 -13.60 30.57
N LEU A 312 -18.37 -13.15 29.36
CA LEU A 312 -19.29 -12.28 28.62
C LEU A 312 -20.60 -13.00 28.27
N PRO A 313 -21.71 -12.27 28.10
CA PRO A 313 -22.98 -12.85 27.65
C PRO A 313 -22.81 -13.65 26.33
N ARG A 314 -23.73 -14.60 26.09
CA ARG A 314 -23.70 -15.42 24.86
C ARG A 314 -23.73 -14.54 23.61
N ASN A 315 -22.96 -14.93 22.59
CA ASN A 315 -22.81 -14.24 21.31
C ASN A 315 -22.26 -12.81 21.41
N THR A 316 -21.53 -12.50 22.48
CA THR A 316 -20.87 -11.23 22.68
C THR A 316 -19.37 -11.38 22.45
N ARG A 317 -18.77 -10.46 21.72
CA ARG A 317 -17.31 -10.40 21.47
C ARG A 317 -16.77 -9.01 21.81
N VAL A 318 -15.56 -8.96 22.36
CA VAL A 318 -14.85 -7.68 22.54
C VAL A 318 -14.41 -7.17 21.20
N ARG A 319 -14.73 -5.90 20.92
CA ARG A 319 -14.30 -5.16 19.72
C ARG A 319 -13.12 -4.26 20.01
N GLN A 320 -13.19 -3.56 21.14
CA GLN A 320 -12.19 -2.61 21.56
C GLN A 320 -12.05 -2.67 23.09
N ALA A 321 -10.82 -2.54 23.57
CA ALA A 321 -10.53 -2.35 24.98
C ALA A 321 -9.66 -1.09 25.13
N VAL A 322 -10.03 -0.23 26.05
CA VAL A 322 -9.32 1.03 26.33
C VAL A 322 -8.96 1.05 27.81
N TRP A 323 -7.65 1.05 28.09
CA TRP A 323 -7.10 1.17 29.42
C TRP A 323 -6.95 2.63 29.84
N ASN A 324 -7.34 2.94 31.08
CA ASN A 324 -6.92 4.21 31.70
C ASN A 324 -5.58 4.05 32.42
N ASN A 325 -5.08 5.15 32.96
CA ASN A 325 -3.83 5.12 33.72
C ASN A 325 -4.00 4.56 35.16
N ALA A 326 -5.22 4.28 35.60
CA ALA A 326 -5.56 3.89 36.96
C ALA A 326 -5.86 2.39 37.12
N GLY A 327 -5.61 1.55 36.09
CA GLY A 327 -5.84 0.12 36.16
C GLY A 327 -7.29 -0.30 35.91
N GLU A 328 -8.09 0.56 35.28
CA GLU A 328 -9.45 0.24 34.84
C GLU A 328 -9.53 0.13 33.31
N VAL A 329 -10.28 -0.83 32.82
CA VAL A 329 -10.48 -1.07 31.38
C VAL A 329 -11.94 -0.84 31.01
N THR A 330 -12.16 -0.05 29.97
CA THR A 330 -13.46 0.06 29.31
C THR A 330 -13.48 -0.80 28.05
N LEU A 331 -14.47 -1.70 27.99
CA LEU A 331 -14.67 -2.64 26.89
C LEU A 331 -15.85 -2.23 26.03
N LEU A 332 -15.65 -2.11 24.74
CA LEU A 332 -16.70 -2.08 23.75
C LEU A 332 -16.94 -3.51 23.24
N THR A 333 -18.14 -4.00 23.39
CA THR A 333 -18.52 -5.34 22.94
C THR A 333 -19.59 -5.28 21.87
N GLY A 334 -19.55 -6.24 20.95
CA GLY A 334 -20.57 -6.42 19.93
C GLY A 334 -21.27 -7.76 20.07
N SER A 335 -22.58 -7.77 19.84
CA SER A 335 -23.39 -8.98 19.79
C SER A 335 -24.36 -8.94 18.63
N ILE A 336 -24.69 -10.11 18.07
CA ILE A 336 -25.73 -10.22 17.04
C ILE A 336 -26.96 -10.84 17.68
N ARG A 337 -28.06 -10.08 17.78
CA ARG A 337 -29.35 -10.56 18.23
C ARG A 337 -30.40 -10.41 17.15
N ARG A 338 -31.03 -11.51 16.76
CA ARG A 338 -32.09 -11.53 15.71
C ARG A 338 -31.66 -10.84 14.41
N GLY A 339 -30.39 -10.97 14.02
CA GLY A 339 -29.85 -10.32 12.83
C GLY A 339 -29.49 -8.84 12.98
N VAL A 340 -29.72 -8.26 14.16
CA VAL A 340 -29.36 -6.88 14.48
C VAL A 340 -28.05 -6.89 15.28
N GLN A 341 -27.12 -6.04 14.88
CA GLN A 341 -25.87 -5.84 15.60
C GLN A 341 -26.12 -4.87 16.76
N GLU A 342 -25.90 -5.33 17.98
CA GLU A 342 -25.99 -4.52 19.19
C GLU A 342 -24.60 -4.38 19.81
N THR A 343 -24.30 -3.18 20.33
CA THR A 343 -23.07 -2.93 21.09
C THR A 343 -23.39 -2.62 22.54
N ALA A 344 -22.46 -2.91 23.43
CA ALA A 344 -22.55 -2.59 24.85
C ALA A 344 -21.17 -2.20 25.39
N VAL A 345 -21.18 -1.32 26.39
CA VAL A 345 -20.00 -0.86 27.09
C VAL A 345 -19.94 -1.52 28.46
N TYR A 346 -18.76 -2.02 28.82
CA TYR A 346 -18.48 -2.58 30.13
C TYR A 346 -17.22 -1.95 30.71
N ARG A 347 -17.21 -1.78 32.02
CA ARG A 347 -16.03 -1.35 32.78
C ARG A 347 -15.54 -2.53 33.62
N LEU A 348 -14.25 -2.75 33.63
CA LEU A 348 -13.56 -3.78 34.37
C LEU A 348 -12.49 -3.11 35.24
N ASP A 349 -12.61 -3.25 36.54
CA ASP A 349 -11.58 -2.87 37.48
C ASP A 349 -10.51 -3.96 37.54
N THR A 350 -9.28 -3.60 37.24
CA THR A 350 -8.12 -4.50 37.21
C THR A 350 -7.13 -4.20 38.34
N SER A 351 -7.49 -3.32 39.26
CA SER A 351 -6.63 -2.94 40.39
C SER A 351 -6.45 -4.10 41.42
N ASP A 352 -7.45 -4.95 41.59
CA ASP A 352 -7.34 -6.23 42.32
C ASP A 352 -7.55 -7.40 41.38
N PRO A 353 -6.47 -8.06 40.93
CA PRO A 353 -6.58 -9.23 40.04
C PRO A 353 -7.37 -10.40 40.59
N ASN A 354 -7.56 -10.48 41.92
CA ASN A 354 -8.27 -11.56 42.58
C ASN A 354 -9.79 -11.29 42.71
N ASP A 355 -10.20 -10.02 42.58
CA ASP A 355 -11.62 -9.62 42.69
C ASP A 355 -12.00 -8.68 41.52
N LEU A 356 -12.05 -9.25 40.31
CA LEU A 356 -12.41 -8.51 39.10
C LEU A 356 -13.85 -8.03 39.18
N ALA A 357 -14.04 -6.74 39.33
CA ALA A 357 -15.35 -6.12 39.30
C ALA A 357 -15.74 -5.75 37.87
N PHE A 358 -16.87 -6.25 37.42
CA PHE A 358 -17.37 -6.10 36.07
C PHE A 358 -18.71 -5.35 36.04
N ARG A 359 -18.75 -4.20 35.43
CA ARG A 359 -19.95 -3.36 35.39
C ARG A 359 -20.38 -3.08 33.96
N ARG A 360 -21.65 -3.36 33.68
CA ARG A 360 -22.25 -2.96 32.40
C ARG A 360 -22.78 -1.54 32.51
N GLU A 361 -22.44 -0.71 31.53
CA GLU A 361 -22.95 0.64 31.42
C GLU A 361 -24.20 0.70 30.51
N ASP A 362 -25.00 1.78 30.67
CA ASP A 362 -26.24 1.94 29.92
C ASP A 362 -26.05 2.44 28.48
N ASP A 363 -24.80 2.74 28.08
CA ASP A 363 -24.49 3.23 26.75
C ASP A 363 -24.73 2.15 25.70
N ARG A 364 -25.46 2.49 24.64
CA ARG A 364 -25.86 1.57 23.59
C ARG A 364 -25.52 2.13 22.22
N ASN A 365 -25.39 1.25 21.25
CA ASN A 365 -25.10 1.61 19.84
C ASN A 365 -23.82 2.44 19.70
N ILE A 366 -22.84 2.16 20.56
CA ILE A 366 -21.53 2.79 20.50
C ILE A 366 -20.72 2.07 19.42
N ARG A 367 -20.04 2.86 18.59
CA ARG A 367 -19.18 2.38 17.49
C ARG A 367 -17.72 2.36 17.87
N GLU A 368 -17.28 3.38 18.63
CA GLU A 368 -15.88 3.59 18.98
C GLU A 368 -15.75 4.23 20.38
N LEU A 369 -14.63 3.93 21.04
CA LEU A 369 -14.19 4.53 22.28
C LEU A 369 -12.88 5.28 22.04
N SER A 370 -12.78 6.52 22.51
CA SER A 370 -11.57 7.33 22.41
C SER A 370 -11.25 7.99 23.76
N LEU A 371 -10.10 7.63 24.34
CA LEU A 371 -9.66 8.15 25.64
C LEU A 371 -8.88 9.44 25.45
N SER A 372 -9.12 10.42 26.32
CA SER A 372 -8.35 11.66 26.34
C SER A 372 -6.87 11.42 26.66
N PRO A 373 -5.96 12.30 26.21
CA PRO A 373 -4.52 12.11 26.46
C PRO A 373 -4.14 12.00 27.93
N ASP A 374 -4.89 12.66 28.84
CA ASP A 374 -4.70 12.60 30.29
C ASP A 374 -5.41 11.41 30.97
N GLY A 375 -6.16 10.60 30.22
CA GLY A 375 -6.89 9.44 30.72
C GLY A 375 -8.15 9.75 31.54
N ARG A 376 -8.57 11.02 31.69
CA ARG A 376 -9.68 11.43 32.55
C ARG A 376 -11.03 11.46 31.89
N SER A 377 -11.07 11.58 30.58
CA SER A 377 -12.30 11.67 29.79
C SER A 377 -12.33 10.60 28.71
N LEU A 378 -13.52 10.02 28.50
CA LEU A 378 -13.76 9.04 27.45
C LEU A 378 -14.85 9.53 26.51
N ALA A 379 -14.55 9.64 25.23
CA ALA A 379 -15.52 9.88 24.18
C ALA A 379 -16.11 8.57 23.69
N LEU A 380 -17.43 8.48 23.68
CA LEU A 380 -18.22 7.36 23.17
C LEU A 380 -18.93 7.84 21.90
N THR A 381 -18.46 7.34 20.75
CA THR A 381 -19.06 7.67 19.45
C THR A 381 -20.24 6.77 19.19
N GLY A 382 -21.43 7.32 19.18
CA GLY A 382 -22.70 6.65 18.87
C GLY A 382 -23.17 6.94 17.44
N ALA A 383 -24.36 6.45 17.08
CA ALA A 383 -24.91 6.68 15.74
C ALA A 383 -25.31 8.16 15.50
N ASP A 384 -25.86 8.82 16.52
CA ASP A 384 -26.45 10.17 16.37
C ASP A 384 -25.78 11.22 17.27
N GLN A 385 -24.78 10.83 18.04
CA GLN A 385 -24.09 11.74 18.94
C GLN A 385 -22.75 11.17 19.41
N VAL A 386 -21.87 12.06 19.82
CA VAL A 386 -20.69 11.74 20.62
C VAL A 386 -20.93 12.15 22.06
N THR A 387 -20.80 11.22 22.99
CA THR A 387 -20.98 11.47 24.43
C THR A 387 -19.63 11.43 25.11
N VAL A 388 -19.22 12.52 25.74
CA VAL A 388 -18.01 12.55 26.56
C VAL A 388 -18.38 12.34 28.02
N ARG A 389 -17.70 11.38 28.64
CA ARG A 389 -17.86 11.02 30.04
C ARG A 389 -16.59 11.25 30.83
N ASP A 390 -16.75 11.66 32.09
CA ASP A 390 -15.70 11.57 33.07
C ASP A 390 -15.40 10.10 33.34
N TYR A 391 -14.15 9.70 33.24
CA TYR A 391 -13.79 8.28 33.26
C TYR A 391 -14.07 7.62 34.62
N ASP A 392 -13.72 8.30 35.71
CA ASP A 392 -13.85 7.73 37.06
C ASP A 392 -15.32 7.68 37.54
N SER A 393 -16.01 8.81 37.45
CA SER A 393 -17.40 8.93 37.94
C SER A 393 -18.46 8.43 36.96
N TRP A 394 -18.09 8.19 35.72
CA TRP A 394 -18.96 7.85 34.58
C TRP A 394 -20.06 8.89 34.29
N ARG A 395 -19.93 10.11 34.84
CA ARG A 395 -20.86 11.20 34.57
C ARG A 395 -20.68 11.74 33.19
N VAL A 396 -21.79 12.07 32.54
CA VAL A 396 -21.75 12.77 31.26
C VAL A 396 -21.20 14.18 31.46
N ILE A 397 -20.08 14.48 30.84
CA ILE A 397 -19.52 15.85 30.79
C ILE A 397 -20.28 16.62 29.71
N ARG A 398 -20.40 16.04 28.51
CA ARG A 398 -21.06 16.68 27.36
C ARG A 398 -21.64 15.63 26.38
N ARG A 399 -22.63 16.11 25.63
CA ARG A 399 -23.14 15.40 24.44
C ARG A 399 -23.09 16.35 23.26
N PHE A 400 -22.55 15.86 22.15
CA PHE A 400 -22.47 16.58 20.91
C PHE A 400 -23.32 15.83 19.88
N PRO A 401 -24.48 16.42 19.46
CA PRO A 401 -25.30 15.84 18.40
C PRO A 401 -24.50 15.83 17.09
N LEU A 402 -24.36 14.67 16.48
CA LEU A 402 -23.73 14.51 15.18
C LEU A 402 -24.31 13.25 14.54
N ARG A 403 -25.08 13.41 13.49
CA ARG A 403 -25.70 12.28 12.81
C ARG A 403 -24.65 11.43 12.11
N ASP A 404 -24.85 10.11 12.21
CA ASP A 404 -23.94 9.11 11.71
C ASP A 404 -22.47 9.37 12.13
N ALA A 405 -22.29 9.71 13.42
CA ALA A 405 -20.96 9.91 13.98
C ALA A 405 -20.12 8.64 13.81
N ARG A 406 -18.89 8.82 13.38
CA ARG A 406 -17.98 7.73 13.01
C ARG A 406 -16.78 7.63 13.91
N THR A 407 -16.16 8.77 14.20
CA THR A 407 -14.94 8.81 14.99
C THR A 407 -14.85 10.08 15.83
N ALA A 408 -14.06 10.01 16.90
CA ALA A 408 -13.75 11.12 17.77
C ALA A 408 -12.26 11.08 18.14
N VAL A 409 -11.53 12.15 17.85
CA VAL A 409 -10.10 12.26 18.07
C VAL A 409 -9.79 13.44 18.97
N TRP A 410 -9.04 13.19 20.02
CA TRP A 410 -8.61 14.22 20.98
C TRP A 410 -7.46 15.05 20.41
N LEU A 411 -7.59 16.36 20.50
CA LEU A 411 -6.52 17.33 20.24
C LEU A 411 -5.72 17.59 21.52
N ASP A 412 -6.46 17.73 22.61
CA ASP A 412 -5.93 17.96 23.97
C ASP A 412 -6.98 17.45 25.01
N PRO A 413 -6.74 17.50 26.32
CA PRO A 413 -7.71 17.03 27.33
C PRO A 413 -9.08 17.74 27.32
N GLU A 414 -9.18 18.93 26.73
CA GLU A 414 -10.40 19.76 26.75
C GLU A 414 -11.05 19.91 25.36
N SER A 415 -10.38 19.50 24.30
CA SER A 415 -10.88 19.63 22.92
C SER A 415 -10.70 18.37 22.09
N LEU A 416 -11.67 18.11 21.21
CA LEU A 416 -11.63 16.97 20.30
C LEU A 416 -12.28 17.34 18.97
N VAL A 417 -11.93 16.60 17.93
CA VAL A 417 -12.59 16.62 16.64
C VAL A 417 -13.51 15.42 16.56
N ILE A 418 -14.76 15.66 16.23
CA ILE A 418 -15.78 14.64 15.98
C ILE A 418 -16.10 14.65 14.50
N ALA A 419 -16.12 13.50 13.86
CA ALA A 419 -16.46 13.38 12.44
C ALA A 419 -17.60 12.40 12.21
N GLY A 420 -18.52 12.80 11.33
CA GLY A 420 -19.67 12.02 10.91
C GLY A 420 -19.73 11.86 9.39
N ALA A 421 -20.87 11.34 8.92
CA ALA A 421 -21.08 11.13 7.48
C ALA A 421 -21.08 12.43 6.67
N TYR A 422 -21.46 13.56 7.28
CA TYR A 422 -21.66 14.81 6.56
C TYR A 422 -20.62 15.87 6.88
N ARG A 423 -20.09 15.92 8.10
CA ARG A 423 -19.15 16.96 8.53
C ARG A 423 -18.23 16.52 9.67
N GLY A 424 -17.11 17.20 9.79
CA GLY A 424 -16.20 17.15 10.92
C GLY A 424 -16.23 18.47 11.70
N GLN A 425 -16.28 18.37 13.03
CA GLN A 425 -16.41 19.52 13.93
C GLN A 425 -15.36 19.47 15.03
N ARG A 426 -14.77 20.61 15.33
CA ARG A 426 -14.02 20.82 16.56
C ARG A 426 -14.99 21.19 17.69
N VAL A 427 -14.89 20.49 18.80
CA VAL A 427 -15.73 20.72 19.99
C VAL A 427 -14.89 20.84 21.24
N THR A 428 -15.30 21.68 22.19
CA THR A 428 -14.63 21.89 23.44
C THR A 428 -15.51 21.51 24.63
N LEU A 429 -14.92 21.02 25.72
CA LEU A 429 -15.64 20.58 26.90
C LEU A 429 -16.04 21.71 27.86
N GLY A 430 -15.47 22.90 27.70
CA GLY A 430 -15.67 24.05 28.55
C GLY A 430 -17.13 24.57 28.62
N ARG A 431 -17.41 25.49 29.56
CA ARG A 431 -18.75 26.04 29.74
C ARG A 431 -19.29 26.80 28.54
N ASN A 432 -18.42 27.37 27.72
CA ASN A 432 -18.77 28.12 26.49
C ASN A 432 -18.44 27.23 25.24
N SER A 433 -18.70 25.95 25.32
CA SER A 433 -18.40 25.05 24.20
C SER A 433 -19.20 25.48 22.97
N ARG A 434 -18.50 25.72 21.86
CA ARG A 434 -19.03 25.83 20.51
C ARG A 434 -18.56 24.63 19.71
N ALA A 435 -19.45 24.15 18.85
CA ALA A 435 -19.05 23.30 17.75
C ALA A 435 -18.64 24.21 16.60
N GLU A 436 -17.45 24.00 16.07
CA GLU A 436 -16.90 24.72 14.93
C GLU A 436 -16.77 23.73 13.78
N ASP A 437 -17.38 24.00 12.65
CA ASP A 437 -17.29 23.16 11.47
C ASP A 437 -15.91 23.32 10.86
N LEU A 438 -15.16 22.21 10.73
CA LEU A 438 -13.81 22.18 10.16
C LEU A 438 -13.85 21.80 8.68
N PHE A 439 -14.65 20.80 8.35
CA PHE A 439 -14.77 20.30 6.98
C PHE A 439 -16.13 19.64 6.76
N LEU A 440 -16.54 19.58 5.52
CA LEU A 440 -17.68 18.76 5.08
C LEU A 440 -17.18 17.39 4.60
N SER A 441 -17.87 16.33 5.01
CA SER A 441 -17.51 14.97 4.59
C SER A 441 -18.15 14.61 3.24
N GLN A 442 -19.35 15.09 2.97
CA GLN A 442 -20.03 14.93 1.69
C GLN A 442 -21.05 16.03 1.46
N ALA A 443 -21.47 16.21 0.21
CA ALA A 443 -22.46 17.17 -0.22
C ALA A 443 -23.67 16.45 -0.83
N GLU A 444 -24.90 16.81 -0.44
CA GLU A 444 -26.11 16.29 -1.10
C GLU A 444 -26.35 17.00 -2.44
N SER A 445 -26.20 18.31 -2.45
CA SER A 445 -26.27 19.16 -3.64
C SER A 445 -25.33 20.35 -3.51
N PHE A 446 -24.96 20.95 -4.61
CA PHE A 446 -24.03 22.08 -4.63
C PHE A 446 -24.28 22.97 -5.85
N GLY A 447 -23.70 24.15 -5.85
CA GLY A 447 -23.77 25.08 -6.97
C GLY A 447 -23.01 26.37 -6.69
N PHE A 448 -22.81 27.16 -7.74
CA PHE A 448 -22.27 28.50 -7.64
C PHE A 448 -23.39 29.50 -7.38
N LEU A 449 -23.24 30.31 -6.35
CA LEU A 449 -24.14 31.44 -6.18
C LEU A 449 -23.80 32.54 -7.19
N PRO A 450 -24.79 33.19 -7.82
CA PRO A 450 -24.55 34.37 -8.63
C PRO A 450 -24.05 35.49 -7.72
N GLY A 451 -22.75 35.84 -7.88
CA GLY A 451 -22.06 36.86 -7.10
C GLY A 451 -21.94 38.18 -7.83
N GLU A 452 -21.77 39.27 -7.07
CA GLU A 452 -21.49 40.62 -7.59
C GLU A 452 -19.98 40.83 -7.82
N ASP A 453 -19.10 39.95 -7.29
CA ASP A 453 -17.62 40.02 -7.37
C ASP A 453 -17.02 38.75 -7.98
N SER A 454 -15.77 38.86 -8.42
CA SER A 454 -15.01 37.92 -9.27
C SER A 454 -14.87 36.46 -8.79
N ASP A 455 -15.22 36.14 -7.56
CA ASP A 455 -15.20 34.75 -7.05
C ASP A 455 -16.62 34.31 -6.73
N ALA A 456 -17.26 33.57 -7.65
CA ALA A 456 -18.58 33.01 -7.40
C ALA A 456 -18.52 32.06 -6.18
N PRO A 457 -19.17 32.42 -5.05
CA PRO A 457 -19.10 31.61 -3.86
C PRO A 457 -19.77 30.26 -4.09
N ILE A 458 -19.14 29.21 -3.61
CA ILE A 458 -19.66 27.85 -3.66
C ILE A 458 -20.62 27.67 -2.50
N VAL A 459 -21.77 27.11 -2.77
CA VAL A 459 -22.72 26.67 -1.74
C VAL A 459 -22.97 25.21 -1.86
N VAL A 460 -22.92 24.55 -0.73
CA VAL A 460 -23.14 23.13 -0.60
C VAL A 460 -24.32 22.93 0.36
N ALA A 461 -25.31 22.15 -0.05
CA ALA A 461 -26.29 21.62 0.85
C ALA A 461 -25.78 20.35 1.49
N SER A 462 -25.71 20.35 2.81
CA SER A 462 -25.46 19.18 3.62
C SER A 462 -26.81 18.57 4.06
N GLU A 463 -26.75 17.62 4.95
CA GLU A 463 -27.90 16.97 5.54
C GLU A 463 -28.97 17.98 6.06
N ASN A 464 -30.23 17.66 5.85
CA ASN A 464 -31.41 18.46 6.31
C ASN A 464 -31.53 19.88 5.73
N ALA A 465 -30.92 20.11 4.55
CA ALA A 465 -30.90 21.45 3.93
C ALA A 465 -30.15 22.51 4.76
N ASP A 466 -29.19 22.11 5.57
CA ASP A 466 -28.20 23.04 6.10
C ASP A 466 -27.27 23.43 4.96
N PHE A 467 -27.20 24.73 4.64
CA PHE A 467 -26.36 25.25 3.57
C PHE A 467 -25.05 25.78 4.12
N PHE A 468 -23.96 25.51 3.41
CA PHE A 468 -22.65 26.01 3.73
C PHE A 468 -22.06 26.76 2.52
N ARG A 469 -21.55 27.95 2.78
CA ARG A 469 -20.77 28.71 1.81
C ARG A 469 -19.27 28.37 2.00
N TYR A 470 -18.59 28.10 0.91
CA TYR A 470 -17.15 27.93 0.89
C TYR A 470 -16.47 29.22 0.42
N ASP A 471 -15.53 29.71 1.22
CA ASP A 471 -14.77 30.90 0.93
C ASP A 471 -13.33 30.71 1.45
N ASP A 472 -12.33 30.70 0.56
CA ASP A 472 -10.91 30.57 0.85
C ASP A 472 -10.54 29.49 1.89
N GLY A 473 -11.10 28.30 1.71
CA GLY A 473 -10.84 27.15 2.59
C GLY A 473 -11.74 27.04 3.81
N VAL A 474 -12.63 28.00 4.04
CA VAL A 474 -13.49 28.06 5.22
C VAL A 474 -14.94 27.80 4.85
N TRP A 475 -15.61 26.94 5.61
CA TRP A 475 -17.04 26.68 5.50
C TRP A 475 -17.81 27.51 6.51
N GLU A 476 -18.79 28.30 6.02
CA GLU A 476 -19.69 29.08 6.85
C GLU A 476 -21.15 28.61 6.66
N GLU A 477 -21.81 28.26 7.75
CA GLU A 477 -23.24 27.93 7.71
C GLU A 477 -24.06 29.13 7.25
N ARG A 478 -24.96 28.91 6.28
CA ARG A 478 -25.91 29.92 5.75
C ARG A 478 -27.34 29.43 5.85
N ARG A 479 -28.23 30.34 6.01
CA ARG A 479 -29.69 30.07 6.03
C ARG A 479 -30.34 30.74 4.83
N ASP A 480 -31.43 30.16 4.37
CA ASP A 480 -32.27 30.73 3.31
C ASP A 480 -31.53 30.91 1.96
N VAL A 481 -30.77 29.90 1.57
CA VAL A 481 -30.12 29.87 0.26
C VAL A 481 -30.90 28.98 -0.69
N GLU A 482 -31.19 29.51 -1.89
CA GLU A 482 -31.77 28.73 -2.98
C GLU A 482 -30.66 28.40 -3.98
N LEU A 483 -30.44 27.10 -4.25
CA LEU A 483 -29.42 26.66 -5.22
C LEU A 483 -29.94 26.98 -6.63
N PRO A 484 -29.13 27.64 -7.46
CA PRO A 484 -29.49 27.87 -8.85
C PRO A 484 -29.45 26.57 -9.67
N GLU A 485 -30.07 26.56 -10.85
CA GLU A 485 -29.97 25.45 -11.78
C GLU A 485 -28.53 25.29 -12.27
N PRO A 486 -28.00 24.05 -12.30
CA PRO A 486 -26.61 23.77 -12.75
C PRO A 486 -26.39 24.23 -14.20
N ARG A 487 -25.22 24.79 -14.48
CA ARG A 487 -24.80 25.21 -15.81
C ARG A 487 -23.72 24.29 -16.36
N VAL A 488 -23.77 24.02 -17.63
CA VAL A 488 -22.75 23.18 -18.32
C VAL A 488 -22.04 23.94 -19.44
N ALA A 489 -22.27 25.25 -19.52
CA ALA A 489 -21.59 26.11 -20.51
C ALA A 489 -21.37 27.51 -19.93
N SER A 490 -20.17 28.04 -20.20
CA SER A 490 -19.81 29.44 -20.00
C SER A 490 -19.72 30.15 -21.36
N GLY A 491 -19.23 31.39 -21.36
CA GLY A 491 -18.93 32.12 -22.61
C GLY A 491 -17.76 31.52 -23.42
N ARG A 492 -16.89 30.73 -22.77
CA ARG A 492 -15.67 30.18 -23.37
C ARG A 492 -15.66 28.65 -23.45
N PHE A 493 -16.24 27.98 -22.48
CA PHE A 493 -16.14 26.51 -22.36
C PHE A 493 -17.53 25.86 -22.26
N ARG A 494 -17.57 24.61 -22.68
CA ARG A 494 -18.68 23.70 -22.43
C ARG A 494 -18.12 22.42 -21.79
N VAL A 495 -18.76 21.94 -20.73
CA VAL A 495 -18.40 20.72 -20.03
C VAL A 495 -19.49 19.67 -20.22
N TYR A 496 -19.07 18.41 -20.31
CA TYR A 496 -19.98 17.28 -20.43
C TYR A 496 -19.29 15.99 -19.98
N LEU A 497 -20.09 14.96 -19.70
CA LEU A 497 -19.61 13.63 -19.35
C LEU A 497 -19.54 12.77 -20.62
N GLU A 498 -18.44 12.07 -20.80
CA GLU A 498 -18.26 11.09 -21.87
C GLU A 498 -18.03 9.72 -21.26
N THR A 499 -18.78 8.70 -21.71
CA THR A 499 -18.63 7.32 -21.28
C THR A 499 -17.29 6.79 -21.75
N LEU A 500 -16.45 6.34 -20.83
CA LEU A 500 -15.11 5.88 -21.17
C LEU A 500 -15.01 4.34 -21.21
N ASN A 501 -15.66 3.63 -20.30
CA ASN A 501 -15.60 2.17 -20.12
C ASN A 501 -14.16 1.62 -20.16
N SER A 502 -13.24 2.30 -19.52
CA SER A 502 -11.82 1.97 -19.54
C SER A 502 -11.22 2.05 -18.14
N GLY A 503 -10.59 0.97 -17.72
CA GLY A 503 -9.99 0.89 -16.39
C GLY A 503 -11.05 0.97 -15.31
N ILE A 504 -10.80 1.84 -14.31
CA ILE A 504 -11.72 2.08 -13.18
C ILE A 504 -12.77 3.16 -13.46
N TYR A 505 -12.70 3.84 -14.59
CA TYR A 505 -13.58 4.98 -14.89
C TYR A 505 -14.77 4.54 -15.75
N ARG A 506 -16.00 4.81 -15.28
CA ARG A 506 -17.23 4.66 -16.06
C ARG A 506 -17.42 5.78 -17.08
N ASN A 507 -17.03 6.97 -16.69
CA ASN A 507 -17.10 8.17 -17.52
C ASN A 507 -15.96 9.11 -17.21
N ILE A 508 -15.85 10.19 -17.94
CA ILE A 508 -14.83 11.22 -17.75
C ILE A 508 -15.42 12.60 -18.02
N VAL A 509 -14.89 13.61 -17.36
CA VAL A 509 -15.28 15.01 -17.58
C VAL A 509 -14.50 15.55 -18.78
N MET A 510 -15.24 15.99 -19.79
CA MET A 510 -14.71 16.62 -21.01
C MET A 510 -14.95 18.11 -20.98
N VAL A 511 -13.94 18.85 -21.45
CA VAL A 511 -13.99 20.30 -21.59
C VAL A 511 -13.78 20.65 -23.07
N ARG A 512 -14.72 21.36 -23.64
CA ARG A 512 -14.63 21.86 -25.03
C ARG A 512 -14.55 23.38 -25.01
N ASN A 513 -13.50 23.91 -25.63
CA ASN A 513 -13.42 25.33 -25.92
C ASN A 513 -14.41 25.69 -27.03
N ILE A 514 -15.35 26.60 -26.78
CA ILE A 514 -16.38 27.01 -27.75
C ILE A 514 -15.82 27.86 -28.87
N GLN A 515 -14.76 28.61 -28.59
CA GLN A 515 -14.08 29.50 -29.58
C GLN A 515 -12.98 28.79 -30.37
N GLY A 516 -12.56 27.61 -29.93
CA GLY A 516 -11.53 26.78 -30.57
C GLY A 516 -12.05 25.39 -30.93
N VAL A 517 -11.22 24.63 -31.64
CA VAL A 517 -11.54 23.25 -32.04
C VAL A 517 -11.14 22.22 -30.96
N ASP A 518 -10.48 22.68 -29.90
CA ASP A 518 -9.83 21.80 -28.93
C ASP A 518 -10.84 21.29 -27.88
N THR A 519 -10.92 19.98 -27.82
CA THR A 519 -11.60 19.26 -26.74
C THR A 519 -10.54 18.54 -25.90
N SER A 520 -10.57 18.74 -24.59
CA SER A 520 -9.62 18.09 -23.69
C SER A 520 -10.33 17.39 -22.53
N ARG A 521 -9.67 16.38 -21.98
CA ARG A 521 -10.07 15.75 -20.73
C ARG A 521 -9.61 16.61 -19.57
N LEU A 522 -10.49 16.88 -18.60
CA LEU A 522 -10.14 17.73 -17.48
C LEU A 522 -8.98 17.19 -16.64
N PHE A 523 -8.90 15.86 -16.51
CA PHE A 523 -7.94 15.17 -15.65
C PHE A 523 -6.71 14.62 -16.37
N LEU A 524 -6.37 15.11 -17.54
CA LEU A 524 -5.02 14.87 -18.01
C LEU A 524 -4.09 15.60 -17.06
N PRO A 525 -3.10 14.91 -16.47
CA PRO A 525 -2.08 15.58 -15.68
C PRO A 525 -1.52 16.73 -16.52
N PRO A 526 -1.17 17.89 -15.91
CA PRO A 526 -0.46 18.93 -16.60
C PRO A 526 0.71 18.26 -17.32
N ALA A 527 1.01 18.68 -18.55
CA ALA A 527 2.12 18.13 -19.29
C ALA A 527 3.34 18.20 -18.37
N ARG A 528 3.79 17.02 -17.86
CA ARG A 528 4.97 16.97 -17.02
C ARG A 528 6.09 17.59 -17.81
N GLU A 529 6.88 18.46 -17.22
CA GLU A 529 8.16 18.80 -17.76
C GLU A 529 9.04 17.56 -17.68
N TYR A 530 8.95 16.72 -18.73
CA TYR A 530 9.82 15.58 -18.84
C TYR A 530 11.26 16.07 -19.06
N GLU A 531 12.21 15.29 -18.58
CA GLU A 531 13.62 15.51 -18.89
C GLU A 531 13.78 15.83 -20.39
N PRO A 532 14.50 16.90 -20.77
CA PRO A 532 14.68 17.22 -22.16
C PRO A 532 15.39 16.06 -22.88
N PHE A 533 15.09 15.89 -24.16
CA PHE A 533 15.88 14.98 -24.97
C PHE A 533 17.32 15.50 -25.10
N PRO A 534 18.32 14.60 -25.22
CA PRO A 534 19.66 15.00 -25.65
C PRO A 534 19.62 15.84 -26.94
N GLU A 535 20.59 16.75 -27.11
CA GLU A 535 20.67 17.59 -28.30
C GLU A 535 20.93 16.77 -29.56
N ASP A 536 21.80 15.75 -29.45
CA ASP A 536 22.19 14.87 -30.53
C ASP A 536 21.82 13.40 -30.23
N ASP A 537 21.58 12.63 -31.30
CA ASP A 537 21.38 11.19 -31.21
C ASP A 537 22.73 10.46 -31.13
N ASP A 538 22.86 9.47 -30.26
CA ASP A 538 24.03 8.61 -30.19
C ASP A 538 24.07 7.73 -31.46
N PRO A 539 25.28 7.43 -32.01
CA PRO A 539 25.40 6.55 -33.16
C PRO A 539 24.88 5.15 -32.86
N ILE A 540 23.91 4.69 -33.65
CA ILE A 540 23.27 3.39 -33.48
C ILE A 540 24.14 2.31 -34.15
N ASN A 541 24.48 1.29 -33.36
CA ASN A 541 25.25 0.15 -33.83
C ASN A 541 24.32 -1.06 -34.06
N LEU A 542 23.97 -1.33 -35.32
CA LEU A 542 23.10 -2.48 -35.69
C LEU A 542 23.85 -3.84 -35.66
N VAL A 543 25.16 -3.86 -35.50
CA VAL A 543 25.93 -5.10 -35.36
C VAL A 543 25.97 -5.59 -33.90
N ASN A 544 26.02 -4.64 -32.98
CA ASN A 544 25.89 -4.85 -31.55
C ASN A 544 24.92 -3.80 -31.02
N PHE A 545 23.63 -4.12 -31.10
CA PHE A 545 22.55 -3.19 -30.77
C PHE A 545 22.40 -3.05 -29.26
N ASN A 546 22.92 -1.99 -28.69
CA ASN A 546 22.90 -1.73 -27.25
C ASN A 546 21.92 -0.62 -26.83
N HIS A 547 21.45 0.20 -27.77
CA HIS A 547 20.43 1.22 -27.51
C HIS A 547 19.69 1.59 -28.79
N GLY A 548 18.45 2.11 -28.63
CA GLY A 548 17.67 2.75 -29.67
C GLY A 548 17.99 4.26 -29.78
N SER A 549 17.16 5.02 -30.49
CA SER A 549 17.32 6.47 -30.64
C SER A 549 17.16 7.21 -29.31
N ARG A 550 18.05 8.19 -29.06
CA ARG A 550 18.04 9.03 -27.86
C ARG A 550 17.06 10.21 -27.94
N ILE A 551 16.61 10.55 -29.15
CA ILE A 551 15.86 11.79 -29.41
C ILE A 551 14.42 11.56 -29.90
N ARG A 552 14.05 10.33 -30.23
CA ARG A 552 12.73 10.07 -30.85
C ARG A 552 11.61 9.85 -29.82
N ARG A 553 11.84 8.97 -28.86
CA ARG A 553 10.85 8.59 -27.84
C ARG A 553 11.52 8.28 -26.51
N ARG A 554 10.82 8.55 -25.40
CA ARG A 554 11.24 8.11 -24.07
C ARG A 554 10.81 6.65 -23.87
N GLU A 555 11.50 5.76 -24.54
CA GLU A 555 11.31 4.30 -24.42
C GLU A 555 12.59 3.69 -23.87
N VAL A 556 12.45 2.70 -23.00
CA VAL A 556 13.55 1.85 -22.53
C VAL A 556 13.14 0.40 -22.64
N SER A 557 14.09 -0.52 -22.68
CA SER A 557 13.81 -1.94 -22.67
C SER A 557 14.52 -2.63 -21.51
N PHE A 558 13.80 -3.54 -20.84
CA PHE A 558 14.42 -4.47 -19.90
C PHE A 558 14.81 -5.75 -20.62
N ALA A 559 16.04 -6.18 -20.41
CA ALA A 559 16.58 -7.44 -20.90
C ALA A 559 16.79 -8.36 -19.69
N PHE A 560 15.83 -9.25 -19.41
CA PHE A 560 15.92 -10.20 -18.31
C PHE A 560 16.70 -11.44 -18.72
N ASN A 561 17.79 -11.74 -18.03
CA ASN A 561 18.64 -12.88 -18.27
C ASN A 561 18.24 -14.08 -17.41
N ALA A 562 17.68 -15.12 -18.02
CA ALA A 562 17.34 -16.38 -17.39
C ALA A 562 18.52 -17.38 -17.52
N ILE A 563 19.37 -17.45 -16.49
CA ILE A 563 20.64 -18.20 -16.53
C ILE A 563 20.47 -19.58 -15.91
N SER A 564 20.08 -19.66 -14.63
CA SER A 564 19.99 -20.92 -13.88
C SER A 564 18.97 -20.92 -12.74
N SER A 565 18.45 -19.76 -12.34
CA SER A 565 17.53 -19.60 -11.21
C SER A 565 16.18 -19.10 -11.68
N VAL A 566 15.11 -19.62 -11.06
CA VAL A 566 13.73 -19.16 -11.25
C VAL A 566 13.26 -18.24 -10.13
N GLU A 567 14.12 -17.96 -9.14
CA GLU A 567 13.79 -17.13 -8.00
C GLU A 567 13.32 -15.73 -8.45
N GLY A 568 12.15 -15.30 -7.99
CA GLY A 568 11.55 -14.03 -8.35
C GLY A 568 10.90 -13.96 -9.74
N LEU A 569 10.91 -15.03 -10.55
CA LEU A 569 10.32 -15.01 -11.89
C LEU A 569 8.83 -14.69 -11.86
N THR A 570 8.06 -15.41 -11.06
CA THR A 570 6.61 -15.19 -10.92
C THR A 570 6.30 -13.76 -10.45
N GLU A 571 7.12 -13.22 -9.55
CA GLU A 571 7.01 -11.83 -9.10
C GLU A 571 7.29 -10.83 -10.23
N ILE A 572 8.36 -11.04 -11.01
CA ILE A 572 8.67 -10.22 -12.19
C ILE A 572 7.48 -10.23 -13.16
N LEU A 573 6.97 -11.41 -13.52
CA LEU A 573 5.87 -11.54 -14.47
C LEU A 573 4.59 -10.87 -13.97
N ASN A 574 4.28 -11.00 -12.67
CA ASN A 574 3.13 -10.34 -12.06
C ASN A 574 3.27 -8.80 -12.08
N ILE A 575 4.46 -8.28 -11.76
CA ILE A 575 4.71 -6.84 -11.82
C ILE A 575 4.55 -6.33 -13.26
N LEU A 576 5.16 -7.00 -14.23
CA LEU A 576 5.06 -6.61 -15.63
C LEU A 576 3.62 -6.64 -16.13
N ALA A 577 2.83 -7.65 -15.72
CA ALA A 577 1.42 -7.75 -16.05
C ALA A 577 0.59 -6.63 -15.39
N GLU A 578 0.86 -6.30 -14.13
CA GLU A 578 0.18 -5.21 -13.41
C GLU A 578 0.35 -3.86 -14.10
N TYR A 579 1.55 -3.57 -14.60
CA TYR A 579 1.80 -2.33 -15.34
C TYR A 579 1.44 -2.42 -16.83
N GLY A 580 0.97 -3.57 -17.31
CA GLY A 580 0.70 -3.80 -18.73
C GLY A 580 1.96 -3.71 -19.61
N VAL A 581 3.13 -3.95 -19.04
CA VAL A 581 4.43 -3.81 -19.69
C VAL A 581 4.81 -5.11 -20.36
N LYS A 582 5.29 -5.01 -21.61
CA LYS A 582 5.97 -6.11 -22.31
C LYS A 582 7.44 -5.79 -22.45
N THR A 583 8.27 -6.81 -22.31
CA THR A 583 9.73 -6.70 -22.31
C THR A 583 10.36 -7.95 -22.93
N THR A 584 11.69 -8.04 -22.91
CA THR A 584 12.44 -9.13 -23.53
C THR A 584 13.13 -9.97 -22.48
N PHE A 585 12.95 -11.30 -22.58
CA PHE A 585 13.68 -12.30 -21.79
C PHE A 585 14.69 -13.00 -22.69
N PHE A 586 15.90 -13.19 -22.19
CA PHE A 586 16.92 -14.00 -22.86
C PHE A 586 17.11 -15.29 -22.08
N VAL A 587 16.84 -16.41 -22.71
CA VAL A 587 16.84 -17.73 -22.07
C VAL A 587 18.04 -18.55 -22.52
N ASN A 588 18.70 -19.18 -21.55
CA ASN A 588 19.82 -20.06 -21.76
C ASN A 588 19.35 -21.53 -21.88
N GLY A 589 20.00 -22.35 -22.69
CA GLY A 589 19.63 -23.76 -22.86
C GLY A 589 19.69 -24.60 -21.58
N ASP A 590 20.63 -24.30 -20.68
CA ASP A 590 20.66 -24.98 -19.38
C ASP A 590 19.42 -24.62 -18.52
N PHE A 591 18.99 -23.35 -18.55
CA PHE A 591 17.77 -22.89 -17.88
C PHE A 591 16.52 -23.56 -18.46
N ILE A 592 16.43 -23.66 -19.81
CA ILE A 592 15.29 -24.30 -20.48
C ILE A 592 15.14 -25.76 -20.04
N ARG A 593 16.24 -26.50 -20.01
CA ARG A 593 16.23 -27.93 -19.61
C ARG A 593 15.91 -28.14 -18.14
N GLN A 594 16.42 -27.28 -17.27
CA GLN A 594 16.20 -27.39 -15.83
C GLN A 594 14.82 -26.91 -15.40
N HIS A 595 14.26 -25.91 -16.10
CA HIS A 595 13.03 -25.22 -15.72
C HIS A 595 12.06 -25.04 -16.89
N PRO A 596 11.62 -26.13 -17.57
CA PRO A 596 10.76 -26.02 -18.75
C PRO A 596 9.40 -25.38 -18.43
N ASP A 597 8.89 -25.53 -17.20
CA ASP A 597 7.63 -24.92 -16.78
C ASP A 597 7.77 -23.40 -16.67
N ALA A 598 8.87 -22.90 -16.12
CA ALA A 598 9.16 -21.47 -16.04
C ALA A 598 9.31 -20.84 -17.43
N VAL A 599 9.93 -21.54 -18.36
CA VAL A 599 10.05 -21.08 -19.77
C VAL A 599 8.68 -20.99 -20.45
N ARG A 600 7.77 -21.95 -20.19
CA ARG A 600 6.38 -21.90 -20.67
C ARG A 600 5.64 -20.69 -20.07
N GLU A 601 5.80 -20.44 -18.78
CA GLU A 601 5.19 -19.28 -18.11
C GLU A 601 5.63 -17.95 -18.76
N ILE A 602 6.95 -17.79 -19.04
CA ILE A 602 7.45 -16.62 -19.76
C ILE A 602 6.82 -16.52 -21.16
N ALA A 603 6.80 -17.62 -21.91
CA ALA A 603 6.26 -17.65 -23.26
C ALA A 603 4.76 -17.35 -23.32
N GLU A 604 3.98 -17.87 -22.37
CA GLU A 604 2.52 -17.67 -22.26
C GLU A 604 2.17 -16.26 -21.82
N SER A 605 3.04 -15.61 -21.03
CA SER A 605 2.87 -14.20 -20.61
C SER A 605 2.98 -13.20 -21.76
N GLY A 606 3.36 -13.64 -22.96
CA GLY A 606 3.42 -12.81 -24.17
C GLY A 606 4.54 -11.78 -24.18
N HIS A 607 5.60 -12.06 -23.46
CA HIS A 607 6.87 -11.33 -23.57
C HIS A 607 7.67 -11.82 -24.78
N GLU A 608 8.57 -10.96 -25.26
CA GLU A 608 9.54 -11.35 -26.27
C GLU A 608 10.59 -12.26 -25.64
N VAL A 609 10.97 -13.35 -26.35
CA VAL A 609 11.97 -14.27 -25.83
C VAL A 609 13.07 -14.45 -26.87
N GLY A 610 14.31 -14.13 -26.49
CA GLY A 610 15.52 -14.29 -27.28
C GLY A 610 16.49 -15.31 -26.69
N SER A 611 17.59 -15.57 -27.39
CA SER A 611 18.59 -16.57 -27.00
C SER A 611 19.69 -15.98 -26.12
N LEU A 612 19.98 -16.64 -24.97
CA LEU A 612 21.20 -16.44 -24.17
C LEU A 612 22.23 -17.55 -24.44
N PHE A 613 22.26 -18.03 -25.63
CA PHE A 613 23.05 -19.17 -26.04
C PHE A 613 22.69 -20.50 -25.34
N TYR A 614 23.25 -21.61 -25.83
CA TYR A 614 22.93 -22.95 -25.33
C TYR A 614 23.47 -23.25 -23.94
N THR A 615 24.69 -22.76 -23.64
CA THR A 615 25.37 -22.92 -22.34
C THR A 615 25.96 -21.61 -21.86
N TYR A 616 26.07 -21.44 -20.53
CA TYR A 616 26.53 -20.18 -19.94
C TYR A 616 28.00 -20.17 -19.58
N PHE A 617 28.87 -19.72 -20.47
CA PHE A 617 30.33 -19.58 -20.23
C PHE A 617 30.90 -18.42 -21.05
N ASN A 618 32.12 -17.98 -20.69
CA ASN A 618 32.82 -16.93 -21.44
C ASN A 618 33.35 -17.44 -22.78
N MET A 619 32.66 -17.11 -23.87
CA MET A 619 33.02 -17.50 -25.23
C MET A 619 34.28 -16.80 -25.78
N THR A 620 34.79 -15.76 -25.13
CA THR A 620 36.01 -15.05 -25.52
C THR A 620 37.25 -15.54 -24.75
N ASP A 621 37.08 -16.50 -23.84
CA ASP A 621 38.20 -17.05 -23.08
C ASP A 621 39.07 -17.91 -23.98
N ALA A 622 40.35 -17.57 -24.04
CA ALA A 622 41.32 -18.23 -24.87
C ALA A 622 41.55 -19.75 -24.58
N ARG A 623 41.03 -20.24 -23.46
CA ARG A 623 41.03 -21.67 -23.11
C ARG A 623 40.09 -22.50 -23.96
N TYR A 624 39.11 -21.87 -24.60
CA TYR A 624 38.11 -22.52 -25.46
C TYR A 624 38.42 -22.23 -26.94
N GLN A 625 38.41 -23.28 -27.76
CA GLN A 625 38.48 -23.13 -29.21
C GLN A 625 37.08 -22.89 -29.78
N ILE A 626 36.67 -21.64 -29.78
CA ILE A 626 35.36 -21.27 -30.33
C ILE A 626 35.47 -21.15 -31.83
N THR A 627 34.67 -21.96 -32.56
CA THR A 627 34.58 -21.89 -34.01
C THR A 627 33.23 -21.30 -34.44
N ARG A 628 33.14 -20.93 -35.70
CA ARG A 628 31.88 -20.46 -36.32
C ARG A 628 30.78 -21.52 -36.18
N GLU A 629 31.11 -22.77 -36.51
CA GLU A 629 30.17 -23.89 -36.46
C GLU A 629 29.70 -24.15 -35.01
N PHE A 630 30.56 -23.99 -34.02
CA PHE A 630 30.20 -24.10 -32.63
C PHE A 630 29.13 -23.07 -32.21
N ILE A 631 29.31 -21.79 -32.65
CA ILE A 631 28.39 -20.73 -32.36
C ILE A 631 27.05 -20.99 -33.01
N GLN A 632 27.05 -21.36 -34.30
CA GLN A 632 25.83 -21.62 -35.07
C GLN A 632 25.07 -22.83 -34.53
N GLN A 633 25.75 -23.93 -34.19
CA GLN A 633 25.13 -25.10 -33.59
C GLN A 633 24.59 -24.81 -32.18
N GLY A 634 25.24 -23.97 -31.42
CA GLY A 634 24.80 -23.60 -30.08
C GLY A 634 23.50 -22.74 -30.12
N LEU A 635 23.38 -21.83 -31.08
CA LEU A 635 22.15 -21.06 -31.30
C LEU A 635 21.02 -21.99 -31.77
N ALA A 636 21.25 -22.84 -32.76
CA ALA A 636 20.24 -23.77 -33.25
C ALA A 636 19.76 -24.75 -32.14
N ARG A 637 20.66 -25.25 -31.31
CA ARG A 637 20.26 -26.10 -30.17
C ARG A 637 19.43 -25.38 -29.16
N ASN A 638 19.69 -24.10 -28.93
CA ASN A 638 18.88 -23.30 -28.00
C ASN A 638 17.45 -23.06 -28.53
N GLU A 639 17.30 -22.89 -29.84
CA GLU A 639 16.01 -22.82 -30.51
C GLU A 639 15.23 -24.15 -30.37
N ASP A 640 15.89 -25.28 -30.64
CA ASP A 640 15.28 -26.61 -30.53
C ASP A 640 14.76 -26.85 -29.09
N GLU A 641 15.58 -26.62 -28.09
CA GLU A 641 15.21 -26.77 -26.66
C GLU A 641 14.02 -25.88 -26.28
N TYR A 642 14.03 -24.62 -26.75
CA TYR A 642 12.92 -23.69 -26.48
C TYR A 642 11.63 -24.15 -27.16
N PHE A 643 11.73 -24.59 -28.42
CA PHE A 643 10.57 -25.10 -29.16
C PHE A 643 10.01 -26.37 -28.52
N GLU A 644 10.87 -27.29 -28.10
CA GLU A 644 10.46 -28.53 -27.39
C GLU A 644 9.72 -28.19 -26.07
N ALA A 645 10.21 -27.18 -25.34
CA ALA A 645 9.61 -26.80 -24.07
C ALA A 645 8.28 -26.04 -24.21
N THR A 646 8.11 -25.21 -25.25
CA THR A 646 7.01 -24.23 -25.36
C THR A 646 6.09 -24.40 -26.54
N GLY A 647 6.54 -25.10 -27.61
CA GLY A 647 5.88 -25.15 -28.90
C GLY A 647 5.91 -23.82 -29.68
N ARG A 648 6.78 -22.88 -29.28
CA ARG A 648 6.93 -21.55 -29.92
C ARG A 648 8.36 -21.35 -30.38
N GLU A 649 8.55 -20.47 -31.36
CA GLU A 649 9.86 -20.09 -31.87
C GLU A 649 10.49 -18.97 -31.03
N LEU A 650 11.80 -18.98 -30.86
CA LEU A 650 12.58 -17.86 -30.31
C LEU A 650 12.59 -16.69 -31.31
N SER A 651 12.61 -15.46 -30.80
CA SER A 651 12.97 -14.32 -31.63
C SER A 651 14.45 -14.41 -32.06
N LEU A 652 14.78 -13.91 -33.25
CA LEU A 652 16.15 -13.89 -33.75
C LEU A 652 17.00 -12.80 -33.08
N LEU A 653 16.76 -12.58 -31.79
CA LEU A 653 17.54 -11.73 -30.91
C LEU A 653 18.35 -12.59 -29.97
N TRP A 654 19.61 -12.24 -29.79
CA TRP A 654 20.45 -12.97 -28.87
C TRP A 654 21.56 -12.12 -28.25
N HIS A 655 22.13 -12.57 -27.15
CA HIS A 655 23.42 -12.10 -26.69
C HIS A 655 24.27 -13.23 -26.10
N ALA A 656 25.59 -13.04 -26.19
CA ALA A 656 26.53 -14.01 -25.62
C ALA A 656 26.54 -13.93 -24.08
N PRO A 657 26.79 -15.06 -23.37
CA PRO A 657 27.05 -15.04 -21.94
C PRO A 657 28.03 -13.95 -21.52
N TYR A 658 27.75 -13.26 -20.43
CA TYR A 658 28.50 -12.11 -19.91
C TYR A 658 28.56 -10.89 -20.84
N TYR A 659 27.85 -10.89 -22.00
CA TYR A 659 27.93 -9.87 -23.04
C TYR A 659 29.33 -9.72 -23.67
N PHE A 660 30.20 -10.71 -23.51
CA PHE A 660 31.51 -10.68 -24.14
C PHE A 660 31.44 -11.12 -25.60
N VAL A 661 31.99 -10.34 -26.50
CA VAL A 661 31.93 -10.58 -27.95
C VAL A 661 33.28 -10.49 -28.60
N SER A 662 33.38 -11.16 -29.74
CA SER A 662 34.45 -11.02 -30.69
C SER A 662 33.89 -10.83 -32.10
N PRO A 663 34.67 -10.37 -33.10
CA PRO A 663 34.19 -10.29 -34.47
C PRO A 663 33.65 -11.63 -34.99
N LEU A 664 34.28 -12.75 -34.63
CA LEU A 664 33.81 -14.09 -35.00
C LEU A 664 32.42 -14.40 -34.48
N ILE A 665 32.15 -14.04 -33.21
CA ILE A 665 30.83 -14.27 -32.55
C ILE A 665 29.74 -13.48 -33.29
N LEU A 666 29.98 -12.21 -33.59
CA LEU A 666 29.02 -11.35 -34.28
C LEU A 666 28.77 -11.77 -35.74
N GLU A 667 29.84 -12.18 -36.46
CA GLU A 667 29.72 -12.62 -37.84
C GLU A 667 28.98 -13.97 -37.94
N ALA A 668 29.35 -14.95 -37.09
CA ALA A 668 28.75 -16.27 -37.11
C ALA A 668 27.24 -16.28 -36.81
N SER A 669 26.81 -15.43 -35.90
CA SER A 669 25.38 -15.31 -35.58
C SER A 669 24.61 -14.58 -36.67
N ARG A 670 25.18 -13.53 -37.29
CA ARG A 670 24.55 -12.79 -38.36
C ARG A 670 24.32 -13.63 -39.62
N GLU A 671 25.13 -14.64 -39.87
CA GLU A 671 24.92 -15.60 -40.97
C GLU A 671 23.68 -16.48 -40.78
N LEU A 672 23.11 -16.52 -39.56
CA LEU A 672 21.86 -17.17 -39.20
C LEU A 672 20.73 -16.13 -39.00
N ASP A 673 20.90 -14.92 -39.50
CA ASP A 673 19.97 -13.80 -39.37
C ASP A 673 19.73 -13.32 -37.90
N TYR A 674 20.56 -13.76 -36.94
CA TYR A 674 20.49 -13.28 -35.59
C TYR A 674 21.01 -11.84 -35.45
N ILE A 675 20.29 -11.02 -34.67
CA ILE A 675 20.73 -9.70 -34.26
C ILE A 675 21.32 -9.78 -32.85
N TYR A 676 22.56 -9.36 -32.71
CA TYR A 676 23.22 -9.32 -31.41
C TYR A 676 22.74 -8.12 -30.60
N ILE A 677 22.26 -8.39 -29.37
CA ILE A 677 21.77 -7.39 -28.45
C ILE A 677 22.83 -7.16 -27.37
N GLY A 678 23.36 -5.94 -27.34
CA GLY A 678 24.19 -5.45 -26.26
C GLY A 678 23.37 -4.92 -25.09
N ARG A 679 24.04 -4.29 -24.15
CA ARG A 679 23.41 -3.54 -23.05
C ARG A 679 23.95 -2.11 -23.03
N ASP A 680 23.08 -1.17 -22.69
CA ASP A 680 23.44 0.22 -22.45
C ASP A 680 23.70 0.46 -20.96
N VAL A 681 22.82 -0.08 -20.12
CA VAL A 681 22.91 -0.02 -18.66
C VAL A 681 22.98 -1.45 -18.08
N ASP A 682 23.99 -1.71 -17.27
CA ASP A 682 24.09 -2.94 -16.49
C ASP A 682 23.55 -2.66 -15.08
N SER A 683 22.45 -3.30 -14.71
CA SER A 683 21.91 -3.12 -13.36
C SER A 683 22.84 -3.59 -12.25
N LEU A 684 23.80 -4.47 -12.55
CA LEU A 684 24.67 -5.14 -11.57
C LEU A 684 23.88 -5.91 -10.49
N ASP A 685 22.62 -6.24 -10.75
CA ASP A 685 21.75 -6.98 -9.83
C ASP A 685 22.20 -8.43 -9.59
N TRP A 686 23.07 -8.93 -10.45
CA TRP A 686 23.73 -10.24 -10.34
C TRP A 686 24.90 -10.27 -9.35
N VAL A 687 25.40 -9.10 -8.89
CA VAL A 687 26.58 -9.03 -8.01
C VAL A 687 26.21 -9.52 -6.62
N PRO A 688 26.91 -10.56 -6.10
CA PRO A 688 26.64 -11.06 -4.75
C PRO A 688 27.16 -10.08 -3.70
N ARG A 689 26.55 -10.08 -2.52
CA ARG A 689 26.97 -9.24 -1.39
C ARG A 689 28.39 -9.57 -0.92
N LEU A 690 28.72 -10.87 -0.92
CA LEU A 690 30.02 -11.37 -0.51
C LEU A 690 30.71 -12.09 -1.68
N ASP A 691 32.00 -11.87 -1.85
CA ASP A 691 32.87 -12.64 -2.72
C ASP A 691 33.98 -13.36 -1.90
N GLU A 692 34.88 -14.06 -2.56
CA GLU A 692 36.00 -14.78 -1.90
C GLU A 692 36.91 -13.86 -1.05
N ARG A 693 36.81 -12.55 -1.21
CA ARG A 693 37.65 -11.54 -0.54
C ARG A 693 36.90 -10.76 0.53
N GLY A 694 35.59 -11.09 0.80
CA GLY A 694 34.70 -10.37 1.71
C GLY A 694 33.60 -9.62 0.98
N LEU A 695 33.25 -8.41 1.44
CA LEU A 695 32.24 -7.58 0.76
C LEU A 695 32.68 -7.25 -0.67
N SER A 696 31.83 -7.58 -1.64
CA SER A 696 32.07 -7.22 -3.04
C SER A 696 32.07 -5.70 -3.19
N ARG A 697 33.08 -5.18 -3.88
CA ARG A 697 33.20 -3.74 -4.16
C ARG A 697 32.15 -3.22 -5.15
N LEU A 698 31.53 -4.13 -5.91
CA LEU A 698 30.51 -3.81 -6.91
C LEU A 698 29.09 -4.06 -6.39
N TYR A 699 28.96 -4.52 -5.14
CA TYR A 699 27.65 -4.73 -4.55
C TYR A 699 27.00 -3.40 -4.20
N GLU A 700 25.77 -3.24 -4.67
CA GLU A 700 24.88 -2.16 -4.31
C GLU A 700 23.54 -2.74 -3.80
N PRO A 701 22.94 -2.18 -2.75
CA PRO A 701 21.57 -2.52 -2.36
C PRO A 701 20.58 -2.27 -3.51
N ALA A 702 19.49 -3.02 -3.55
CA ALA A 702 18.50 -2.89 -4.63
C ALA A 702 17.93 -1.47 -4.78
N SER A 703 17.79 -0.72 -3.68
CA SER A 703 17.40 0.68 -3.72
C SER A 703 18.42 1.57 -4.45
N GLN A 704 19.71 1.37 -4.21
CA GLN A 704 20.76 2.12 -4.91
C GLN A 704 20.86 1.73 -6.38
N ILE A 705 20.63 0.44 -6.70
CA ILE A 705 20.53 0.00 -8.10
C ILE A 705 19.40 0.74 -8.83
N VAL A 706 18.23 0.86 -8.21
CA VAL A 706 17.10 1.60 -8.81
C VAL A 706 17.51 3.05 -9.11
N GLU A 707 18.08 3.77 -8.13
CA GLU A 707 18.50 5.16 -8.35
C GLU A 707 19.57 5.27 -9.45
N ARG A 708 20.59 4.41 -9.44
CA ARG A 708 21.63 4.42 -10.45
C ARG A 708 21.08 4.11 -11.86
N VAL A 709 20.20 3.13 -12.00
CA VAL A 709 19.53 2.86 -13.28
C VAL A 709 18.73 4.06 -13.75
N LEU A 710 18.04 4.75 -12.84
CA LEU A 710 17.29 5.97 -13.16
C LEU A 710 18.17 7.16 -13.53
N GLU A 711 19.41 7.22 -13.05
CA GLU A 711 20.39 8.25 -13.40
C GLU A 711 21.10 7.94 -14.73
N GLU A 712 21.51 6.69 -14.95
CA GLU A 712 22.27 6.27 -16.13
C GLU A 712 21.41 6.09 -17.38
N LYS A 713 20.12 5.75 -17.22
CA LYS A 713 19.23 5.52 -18.36
C LYS A 713 19.11 6.76 -19.23
N LYS A 714 19.03 6.53 -20.52
CA LYS A 714 18.66 7.54 -21.54
C LYS A 714 17.48 7.00 -22.35
N PRO A 715 16.81 7.86 -23.14
CA PRO A 715 15.87 7.34 -24.13
C PRO A 715 16.55 6.28 -25.02
N GLY A 716 15.86 5.19 -25.29
CA GLY A 716 16.38 4.07 -26.07
C GLY A 716 17.28 3.09 -25.32
N SER A 717 17.54 3.27 -24.02
CA SER A 717 18.42 2.35 -23.26
C SER A 717 17.88 0.92 -23.17
N ILE A 718 18.79 -0.06 -23.33
CA ILE A 718 18.57 -1.46 -22.99
C ILE A 718 19.22 -1.70 -21.63
N ILE A 719 18.40 -2.05 -20.64
CA ILE A 719 18.80 -2.23 -19.26
C ILE A 719 18.85 -3.74 -18.98
N SER A 720 20.05 -4.26 -18.72
CA SER A 720 20.28 -5.67 -18.43
C SER A 720 19.95 -5.98 -16.98
N MET A 721 19.13 -7.00 -16.75
CA MET A 721 18.70 -7.51 -15.45
C MET A 721 18.83 -9.04 -15.41
N THR A 722 18.88 -9.62 -14.22
CA THR A 722 19.04 -11.07 -14.05
C THR A 722 17.90 -11.65 -13.23
N ILE A 723 17.36 -12.80 -13.65
CA ILE A 723 16.36 -13.53 -12.88
C ILE A 723 17.05 -14.26 -11.73
N GLY A 724 16.67 -13.93 -10.51
CA GLY A 724 17.11 -14.63 -9.31
C GLY A 724 18.61 -14.60 -9.06
N ARG A 725 19.10 -15.72 -8.56
CA ARG A 725 20.50 -15.91 -8.19
C ARG A 725 21.26 -16.57 -9.34
N PRO A 726 22.04 -15.84 -10.12
CA PRO A 726 22.89 -16.48 -11.11
C PRO A 726 23.99 -17.27 -10.40
N LEU A 727 24.21 -18.52 -10.79
CA LEU A 727 25.26 -19.40 -10.26
C LEU A 727 25.02 -19.84 -8.80
N ALA A 728 23.89 -20.48 -8.56
CA ALA A 728 23.50 -21.06 -7.25
C ALA A 728 24.55 -22.03 -6.63
N ASP A 729 25.45 -22.56 -7.44
CA ASP A 729 26.48 -23.54 -7.02
C ASP A 729 27.72 -22.91 -6.35
N ARG A 730 27.78 -21.57 -6.21
CA ARG A 730 28.91 -20.94 -5.54
C ARG A 730 28.69 -20.87 -4.03
N PRO A 731 29.67 -21.32 -3.21
CA PRO A 731 29.52 -21.34 -1.75
C PRO A 731 29.48 -19.98 -1.07
N TYR A 732 29.65 -18.88 -1.83
CA TYR A 732 29.66 -17.51 -1.30
C TYR A 732 28.40 -16.77 -1.73
N GLY A 733 27.55 -16.55 -0.76
CA GLY A 733 26.41 -15.70 -0.65
C GLY A 733 25.77 -15.10 -1.91
N GLY A 734 24.50 -15.35 -2.09
CA GLY A 734 23.65 -14.60 -3.01
C GLY A 734 23.40 -13.17 -2.53
N ARG A 735 22.35 -12.60 -3.04
CA ARG A 735 21.74 -11.36 -2.54
C ARG A 735 20.58 -11.73 -1.65
N ASP A 736 20.30 -10.89 -0.68
CA ASP A 736 19.09 -10.98 0.15
C ASP A 736 18.04 -9.94 -0.28
N ASP A 737 18.50 -8.85 -0.94
CA ASP A 737 17.68 -7.79 -1.51
C ASP A 737 17.82 -7.78 -3.04
N TYR A 738 16.90 -8.40 -3.73
CA TYR A 738 16.89 -8.49 -5.17
C TYR A 738 16.24 -7.28 -5.83
N LEU A 739 16.75 -6.92 -7.03
CA LEU A 739 16.15 -5.84 -7.82
C LEU A 739 14.68 -6.12 -8.17
N PHE A 740 14.30 -7.37 -8.39
CA PHE A 740 12.91 -7.72 -8.71
C PHE A 740 11.94 -7.34 -7.58
N GLN A 741 12.38 -7.31 -6.32
CA GLN A 741 11.57 -6.85 -5.18
C GLN A 741 11.28 -5.34 -5.22
N ARG A 742 11.96 -4.59 -6.10
CA ARG A 742 11.82 -3.15 -6.32
C ARG A 742 11.54 -2.80 -7.78
N LEU A 743 11.20 -3.79 -8.59
CA LEU A 743 10.94 -3.60 -10.02
C LEU A 743 9.73 -2.69 -10.25
N ASP A 744 8.73 -2.79 -9.39
CA ASP A 744 7.56 -1.91 -9.40
C ASP A 744 7.93 -0.46 -9.14
N VAL A 745 8.84 -0.19 -8.20
CA VAL A 745 9.38 1.15 -7.94
C VAL A 745 10.09 1.68 -9.17
N LEU A 746 10.96 0.86 -9.78
CA LEU A 746 11.70 1.26 -10.99
C LEU A 746 10.74 1.60 -12.14
N ILE A 747 9.76 0.72 -12.42
CA ILE A 747 8.79 0.96 -13.50
C ILE A 747 7.98 2.22 -13.21
N ASN A 748 7.50 2.38 -11.98
CA ASN A 748 6.73 3.55 -11.59
C ASN A 748 7.52 4.85 -11.81
N ARG A 749 8.77 4.90 -11.35
CA ARG A 749 9.65 6.06 -11.51
C ARG A 749 9.98 6.35 -12.98
N LEU A 750 10.09 5.33 -13.82
CA LEU A 750 10.25 5.50 -15.26
C LEU A 750 8.99 6.13 -15.88
N ILE A 751 7.81 5.63 -15.52
CA ILE A 751 6.53 6.18 -15.99
C ILE A 751 6.36 7.63 -15.53
N GLU A 752 6.70 7.95 -14.28
CA GLU A 752 6.68 9.31 -13.75
C GLU A 752 7.57 10.27 -14.51
N ARG A 753 8.71 9.79 -15.03
CA ARG A 753 9.63 10.54 -15.88
C ARG A 753 9.23 10.54 -17.37
N GLY A 754 8.06 9.96 -17.70
CA GLY A 754 7.50 9.90 -19.05
C GLY A 754 8.06 8.79 -19.93
N TYR A 755 8.77 7.83 -19.35
CA TYR A 755 9.28 6.67 -20.08
C TYR A 755 8.24 5.57 -20.20
N SER A 756 8.27 4.87 -21.34
CA SER A 756 7.56 3.60 -21.55
C SER A 756 8.58 2.47 -21.63
N VAL A 757 8.24 1.33 -20.99
CA VAL A 757 9.03 0.10 -21.12
C VAL A 757 8.47 -0.71 -22.27
N VAL A 758 9.32 -1.08 -23.23
CA VAL A 758 8.95 -1.78 -24.45
C VAL A 758 9.90 -2.95 -24.73
N PRO A 759 9.52 -3.97 -25.53
CA PRO A 759 10.44 -5.00 -25.97
C PRO A 759 11.63 -4.45 -26.76
N VAL A 760 12.73 -5.17 -26.79
CA VAL A 760 13.96 -4.78 -27.53
C VAL A 760 13.66 -4.66 -29.04
N SER A 761 12.84 -5.57 -29.60
CA SER A 761 12.41 -5.48 -30.99
C SER A 761 11.75 -4.15 -31.33
N THR A 762 10.95 -3.59 -30.41
CA THR A 762 10.32 -2.28 -30.60
C THR A 762 11.37 -1.17 -30.70
N LEU A 763 12.41 -1.17 -29.87
CA LEU A 763 13.51 -0.20 -29.99
C LEU A 763 14.25 -0.35 -31.33
N LEU A 764 14.44 -1.59 -31.79
CA LEU A 764 15.11 -1.88 -33.05
C LEU A 764 14.27 -1.40 -34.25
N GLU A 765 12.97 -1.68 -34.26
CA GLU A 765 12.03 -1.21 -35.31
C GLU A 765 11.98 0.32 -35.43
N ARG A 766 12.19 1.05 -34.30
CA ARG A 766 12.20 2.51 -34.31
C ARG A 766 13.43 3.11 -35.02
N VAL A 767 14.50 2.36 -35.22
CA VAL A 767 15.75 2.81 -35.79
C VAL A 767 16.06 2.24 -37.18
N GLN A 768 15.37 1.19 -37.61
CA GLN A 768 15.31 0.69 -38.96
C GLN A 768 14.33 1.52 -39.80
#